data_8fa18a9f3ef5dea5c1d5c305692c7679
#
_entry.id   8fa18a9f3ef5dea5c1d5c305692c7679
#
_cell.length_a   1.000
_cell.length_b   1.000
_cell.length_c   1.000
_cell.angle_alpha   90.00
_cell.angle_beta   90.00
_cell.angle_gamma   90.00
#
_symmetry.space_group_name_H-M   'P 1'
#
loop_
_entity.id
_entity.type
_entity.pdbx_description
1 polymer ?
#
loop_
_entity_poly.entity_id
_entity_poly.type
_entity_poly.pdbx_seq_one_letter_code
_entity_poly.pdbx_strand_id
1 'polypeptide(L)'
;LGVSLENHHRAVDDAGCTAEIFVKFIEMLRERGMSTLDEVNAMGTSSVQNVQKMPTYHAIILATCDQGRTNLYKLISLAHIKYYHRRPRIPKSEFIRYRDGLLIGSACEAGELYRAILNGRPEEEISRLVNFYDYLEIQPLGNNAFLVRDEDSPVASNDDLIEINKKIVRLGEQFHKPVVATCDVHFLDPEDEIYRRIIMAGQGFKDADEQAPLFLRTTEEMLKEFAYLGSEKAEEVVITNTNRIADMCEKISPVRPDKCPPVIENSDQMLRDICYNKAHKMYGDPLPEIVQERLDRELNSIISNGYAVMYIIAQKLVWKSNEDGYLVGSRGSVGSSFVATMSGITEVNPLHAHYLCKHCQYSDFDSDLVKSFSGRSGCDMPDKLCPRCGKPLSKEGFDIPFETFLGFKGNKEPDIDLNFSGEYQSKAHKYTEVIFGEGQTFKAGTIGTLADKTAFGYVKNYYEERGVHKRNCEIDRIVLGCVGVRRTTGQHPGGIVVLPMGEQIYTFTPVQHPANDMTVDITTTHFDYHSIDHNLLKLDILGHDDPTMIRMLQDLTGVDPTQIPLDDKAVMSLFQDTSALGITPDDLVNCQLGALGIPEFGTDFAMQMVIDAKPKAFSDLVRISGLSHGTNVWLGNAQDLIMSGVATISTAICTRDDIMLYLIQMGVESEKSFKIMEAVRKGMVAKGRCAMWEEWKEDMLAHNVPQWYIESCQKIEYMFPKAHAAAYVMMAWRIAYCKVFYPLAYYAAYFSIRATGFSYELMCQGKDKLNYFMRDYEKRKDSLSKKEQDTYKDMRIVQEMYARGYEFWTIDLYKAQASRFQIIDGKLMPALSTIDGLGEKAAEAVVEAAKDGPFLSKDDFRQRTKVSKTVIDLMGDLGLFGDLPESNQLSLFDF
;
A
#
# COMPACT_ATOMS: atom_id res chain seq x y z
N LEU A 1 -2.17 -48.39 26.88
CA LEU A 1 -3.26 -49.30 26.56
C LEU A 1 -3.24 -50.58 27.46
N GLY A 2 -2.19 -50.86 28.23
CA GLY A 2 -2.07 -52.00 29.17
C GLY A 2 -1.99 -53.38 28.47
N VAL A 3 -1.48 -53.43 27.26
CA VAL A 3 -1.18 -54.66 26.54
C VAL A 3 0.30 -54.98 26.77
N SER A 4 0.63 -56.21 27.22
CA SER A 4 2.01 -56.66 27.44
C SER A 4 2.55 -57.41 26.22
N LEU A 5 3.82 -57.20 25.88
CA LEU A 5 4.54 -57.94 24.86
C LEU A 5 5.71 -58.66 25.53
N GLU A 6 5.53 -59.97 25.80
CA GLU A 6 6.52 -60.74 26.56
C GLU A 6 7.67 -61.28 25.74
N ASN A 7 7.47 -61.51 24.42
CA ASN A 7 8.48 -62.08 23.52
C ASN A 7 8.58 -61.25 22.23
N HIS A 8 9.21 -60.10 22.30
CA HIS A 8 9.43 -59.25 21.14
C HIS A 8 10.23 -59.97 20.05
N HIS A 9 9.85 -59.80 18.78
CA HIS A 9 10.40 -60.48 17.59
C HIS A 9 9.94 -61.94 17.35
N ARG A 10 8.92 -62.43 18.04
CA ARG A 10 8.18 -63.62 17.56
C ARG A 10 6.92 -63.14 16.81
N ALA A 11 6.84 -63.53 15.54
CA ALA A 11 5.76 -63.07 14.64
C ALA A 11 4.35 -63.34 15.22
N VAL A 12 4.13 -64.42 15.95
CA VAL A 12 2.85 -64.73 16.58
C VAL A 12 2.54 -63.84 17.79
N ASP A 13 3.57 -63.55 18.60
CA ASP A 13 3.40 -62.73 19.82
C ASP A 13 3.22 -61.24 19.41
N ASP A 14 3.96 -60.74 18.41
CA ASP A 14 3.80 -59.43 17.84
C ASP A 14 2.43 -59.24 17.17
N ALA A 15 1.95 -60.23 16.42
CA ALA A 15 0.62 -60.24 15.83
C ALA A 15 -0.49 -60.26 16.87
N GLY A 16 -0.31 -61.09 17.93
CA GLY A 16 -1.27 -61.17 19.05
C GLY A 16 -1.39 -59.83 19.80
N CYS A 17 -0.25 -59.21 20.11
CA CYS A 17 -0.21 -57.91 20.75
C CYS A 17 -0.88 -56.82 19.88
N THR A 18 -0.60 -56.82 18.57
CA THR A 18 -1.24 -55.92 17.62
C THR A 18 -2.75 -56.13 17.54
N ALA A 19 -3.22 -57.37 17.58
CA ALA A 19 -4.65 -57.68 17.60
C ALA A 19 -5.34 -57.18 18.90
N GLU A 20 -4.71 -57.35 20.05
CA GLU A 20 -5.23 -56.81 21.29
C GLU A 20 -5.30 -55.28 21.34
N ILE A 21 -4.26 -54.64 20.83
CA ILE A 21 -4.24 -53.16 20.66
C ILE A 21 -5.42 -52.71 19.76
N PHE A 22 -5.62 -53.42 18.64
CA PHE A 22 -6.67 -53.11 17.70
C PHE A 22 -8.07 -53.27 18.30
N VAL A 23 -8.31 -54.33 19.08
CA VAL A 23 -9.56 -54.51 19.81
C VAL A 23 -9.83 -53.35 20.78
N LYS A 24 -8.81 -52.94 21.51
CA LYS A 24 -8.92 -51.81 22.42
C LYS A 24 -9.20 -50.47 21.68
N PHE A 25 -8.63 -50.26 20.53
CA PHE A 25 -8.97 -49.10 19.69
C PHE A 25 -10.44 -49.18 19.23
N ILE A 26 -10.95 -50.32 18.86
CA ILE A 26 -12.37 -50.48 18.50
C ILE A 26 -13.27 -50.15 19.70
N GLU A 27 -12.92 -50.60 20.90
CA GLU A 27 -13.66 -50.25 22.11
C GLU A 27 -13.69 -48.74 22.38
N MET A 28 -12.52 -48.08 22.27
CA MET A 28 -12.39 -46.62 22.43
C MET A 28 -13.16 -45.85 21.36
N LEU A 29 -13.23 -46.36 20.15
CA LEU A 29 -14.01 -45.74 19.04
C LEU A 29 -15.50 -45.87 19.32
N ARG A 30 -15.95 -47.06 19.77
CA ARG A 30 -17.34 -47.27 20.16
C ARG A 30 -17.80 -46.39 21.32
N GLU A 31 -16.95 -46.19 22.32
CA GLU A 31 -17.20 -45.23 23.42
C GLU A 31 -17.38 -43.82 22.94
N ARG A 32 -16.76 -43.47 21.82
CA ARG A 32 -16.91 -42.17 21.13
C ARG A 32 -18.10 -42.11 20.17
N GLY A 33 -18.90 -43.16 20.11
CA GLY A 33 -20.06 -43.25 19.24
C GLY A 33 -19.75 -43.59 17.80
N MET A 34 -18.54 -44.07 17.49
CA MET A 34 -18.11 -44.47 16.13
C MET A 34 -18.17 -45.97 15.96
N SER A 35 -18.94 -46.42 14.98
CA SER A 35 -19.19 -47.85 14.68
C SER A 35 -18.93 -48.26 13.27
N THR A 36 -18.66 -47.29 12.37
CA THR A 36 -18.40 -47.57 10.95
C THR A 36 -17.04 -47.01 10.51
N LEU A 37 -16.48 -47.60 9.43
CA LEU A 37 -15.22 -47.10 8.84
C LEU A 37 -15.35 -45.66 8.32
N ASP A 38 -16.53 -45.28 7.83
CA ASP A 38 -16.76 -43.93 7.35
C ASP A 38 -16.71 -42.89 8.47
N GLU A 39 -17.27 -43.24 9.65
CA GLU A 39 -17.16 -42.37 10.86
C GLU A 39 -15.71 -42.26 11.34
N VAL A 40 -14.95 -43.36 11.32
CA VAL A 40 -13.53 -43.35 11.66
C VAL A 40 -12.72 -42.54 10.65
N ASN A 41 -12.98 -42.69 9.37
CA ASN A 41 -12.34 -41.90 8.32
C ASN A 41 -12.69 -40.42 8.42
N ALA A 42 -13.92 -40.06 8.77
CA ALA A 42 -14.33 -38.70 9.02
C ALA A 42 -13.61 -38.08 10.23
N MET A 43 -13.33 -38.88 11.28
CA MET A 43 -12.50 -38.47 12.41
C MET A 43 -11.02 -38.32 12.03
N GLY A 44 -10.57 -39.12 11.05
CA GLY A 44 -9.22 -39.08 10.50
C GLY A 44 -8.93 -37.89 9.60
N THR A 45 -9.88 -36.96 9.38
CA THR A 45 -9.57 -35.67 8.77
C THR A 45 -8.52 -34.99 9.63
N SER A 46 -7.30 -34.95 9.14
CA SER A 46 -6.16 -34.43 9.87
C SER A 46 -6.46 -32.99 10.33
N SER A 47 -6.32 -32.73 11.62
CA SER A 47 -6.45 -31.35 12.10
C SER A 47 -5.44 -30.46 11.36
N VAL A 48 -5.75 -29.18 11.19
CA VAL A 48 -4.85 -28.21 10.57
C VAL A 48 -3.45 -28.30 11.18
N GLN A 49 -3.36 -28.44 12.51
CA GLN A 49 -2.11 -28.58 13.23
C GLN A 49 -1.33 -29.83 12.86
N ASN A 50 -2.00 -30.95 12.58
CA ASN A 50 -1.34 -32.15 12.12
C ASN A 50 -0.79 -32.00 10.70
N VAL A 51 -1.58 -31.42 9.78
CA VAL A 51 -1.14 -31.13 8.40
C VAL A 51 0.10 -30.23 8.41
N GLN A 52 0.15 -29.23 9.28
CA GLN A 52 1.29 -28.34 9.42
C GLN A 52 2.57 -29.03 9.88
N LYS A 53 2.48 -30.18 10.54
CA LYS A 53 3.63 -30.99 11.01
C LYS A 53 4.04 -32.09 10.03
N MET A 54 3.20 -32.45 9.08
CA MET A 54 3.49 -33.52 8.11
C MET A 54 4.64 -33.13 7.17
N PRO A 55 5.41 -34.09 6.64
CA PRO A 55 6.33 -33.84 5.56
C PRO A 55 5.58 -33.33 4.32
N THR A 56 6.25 -32.51 3.52
CA THR A 56 5.70 -31.94 2.28
C THR A 56 6.52 -32.41 1.09
N TYR A 57 5.83 -32.57 -0.03
CA TYR A 57 6.42 -32.99 -1.29
C TYR A 57 5.97 -32.05 -2.40
N HIS A 58 6.77 -31.92 -3.43
CA HIS A 58 6.36 -31.20 -4.62
C HIS A 58 5.35 -32.01 -5.43
N ALA A 59 4.43 -31.31 -6.06
CA ALA A 59 3.49 -31.84 -7.05
C ALA A 59 3.24 -30.77 -8.11
N ILE A 60 2.97 -31.21 -9.34
CA ILE A 60 2.55 -30.32 -10.42
C ILE A 60 1.04 -30.46 -10.58
N ILE A 61 0.33 -29.36 -10.53
CA ILE A 61 -1.12 -29.33 -10.75
C ILE A 61 -1.40 -28.45 -11.96
N LEU A 62 -2.02 -29.02 -13.00
CA LEU A 62 -2.37 -28.34 -14.23
C LEU A 62 -3.88 -28.14 -14.29
N ALA A 63 -4.32 -26.92 -14.53
CA ALA A 63 -5.72 -26.63 -14.84
C ALA A 63 -6.00 -26.95 -16.32
N THR A 64 -6.97 -27.81 -16.59
CA THR A 64 -7.31 -28.23 -17.95
C THR A 64 -8.46 -27.43 -18.56
N CYS A 65 -9.24 -26.73 -17.73
CA CYS A 65 -10.40 -25.95 -18.13
C CYS A 65 -10.66 -24.82 -17.10
N ASP A 66 -11.62 -23.96 -17.34
CA ASP A 66 -11.98 -22.86 -16.44
C ASP A 66 -12.42 -23.33 -15.04
N GLN A 67 -13.14 -24.46 -14.97
CA GLN A 67 -13.49 -25.06 -13.68
C GLN A 67 -12.23 -25.51 -12.92
N GLY A 68 -11.28 -26.12 -13.64
CA GLY A 68 -9.98 -26.52 -13.10
C GLY A 68 -9.19 -25.31 -12.57
N ARG A 69 -9.18 -24.20 -13.33
CA ARG A 69 -8.57 -22.95 -12.85
C ARG A 69 -9.17 -22.50 -11.51
N THR A 70 -10.49 -22.46 -11.41
CA THR A 70 -11.19 -22.08 -10.16
C THR A 70 -10.84 -23.03 -9.01
N ASN A 71 -10.80 -24.33 -9.27
CA ASN A 71 -10.44 -25.33 -8.28
C ASN A 71 -8.96 -25.21 -7.85
N LEU A 72 -8.06 -24.94 -8.80
CA LEU A 72 -6.65 -24.65 -8.50
C LEU A 72 -6.53 -23.43 -7.57
N TYR A 73 -7.26 -22.35 -7.86
CA TYR A 73 -7.22 -21.16 -7.03
C TYR A 73 -7.81 -21.37 -5.63
N LYS A 74 -8.82 -22.23 -5.48
CA LYS A 74 -9.32 -22.67 -4.17
C LYS A 74 -8.26 -23.44 -3.40
N LEU A 75 -7.55 -24.35 -4.05
CA LEU A 75 -6.47 -25.15 -3.43
C LEU A 75 -5.31 -24.24 -2.98
N ILE A 76 -4.87 -23.34 -3.83
CA ILE A 76 -3.81 -22.38 -3.48
C ILE A 76 -4.24 -21.49 -2.30
N SER A 77 -5.48 -21.03 -2.32
CA SER A 77 -6.03 -20.23 -1.20
C SER A 77 -6.05 -21.00 0.11
N LEU A 78 -6.51 -22.26 0.09
CA LEU A 78 -6.47 -23.12 1.28
C LEU A 78 -5.05 -23.36 1.78
N ALA A 79 -4.10 -23.54 0.86
CA ALA A 79 -2.70 -23.73 1.20
C ALA A 79 -2.08 -22.53 1.90
N HIS A 80 -2.51 -21.31 1.53
CA HIS A 80 -1.98 -20.06 2.11
C HIS A 80 -2.76 -19.58 3.35
N ILE A 81 -4.07 -19.77 3.39
CA ILE A 81 -4.90 -19.26 4.50
C ILE A 81 -5.02 -20.28 5.63
N LYS A 82 -5.21 -21.56 5.31
CA LYS A 82 -5.54 -22.56 6.30
C LYS A 82 -4.36 -23.45 6.67
N TYR A 83 -3.56 -23.88 5.70
CA TYR A 83 -2.55 -24.92 5.88
C TYR A 83 -1.10 -24.43 5.81
N TYR A 84 -0.87 -23.11 5.74
CA TYR A 84 0.46 -22.54 5.65
C TYR A 84 1.28 -22.81 6.93
N HIS A 85 2.46 -23.36 6.76
CA HIS A 85 3.48 -23.42 7.80
C HIS A 85 4.87 -23.47 7.16
N ARG A 86 5.60 -22.36 7.22
CA ARG A 86 6.88 -22.10 6.52
C ARG A 86 6.76 -22.11 4.99
N ARG A 87 5.82 -22.87 4.44
CA ARG A 87 5.46 -22.96 3.02
C ARG A 87 3.98 -23.30 2.87
N PRO A 88 3.36 -23.01 1.74
CA PRO A 88 1.98 -23.41 1.48
C PRO A 88 1.89 -24.95 1.35
N ARG A 89 0.81 -25.52 1.86
CA ARG A 89 0.60 -26.96 1.92
C ARG A 89 -0.78 -27.32 1.42
N ILE A 90 -0.87 -28.31 0.55
CA ILE A 90 -2.13 -28.85 0.04
C ILE A 90 -2.29 -30.29 0.52
N PRO A 91 -3.21 -30.58 1.46
CA PRO A 91 -3.55 -31.94 1.82
C PRO A 91 -4.11 -32.71 0.61
N LYS A 92 -3.72 -34.00 0.45
CA LYS A 92 -4.27 -34.85 -0.62
C LYS A 92 -5.81 -34.92 -0.58
N SER A 93 -6.41 -34.92 0.60
CA SER A 93 -7.88 -34.88 0.77
C SER A 93 -8.53 -33.65 0.16
N GLU A 94 -7.93 -32.48 0.31
CA GLU A 94 -8.44 -31.26 -0.35
C GLU A 94 -8.22 -31.29 -1.87
N PHE A 95 -7.09 -31.84 -2.32
CA PHE A 95 -6.87 -32.03 -3.75
C PHE A 95 -7.92 -32.95 -4.36
N ILE A 96 -8.22 -34.09 -3.73
CA ILE A 96 -9.27 -35.03 -4.19
C ILE A 96 -10.62 -34.34 -4.24
N ARG A 97 -10.93 -33.49 -3.24
CA ARG A 97 -12.20 -32.74 -3.19
C ARG A 97 -12.38 -31.78 -4.36
N TYR A 98 -11.28 -31.16 -4.81
CA TYR A 98 -11.28 -30.16 -5.88
C TYR A 98 -10.63 -30.66 -7.18
N ARG A 99 -10.55 -31.98 -7.39
CA ARG A 99 -9.82 -32.57 -8.50
C ARG A 99 -10.43 -32.28 -9.88
N ASP A 100 -11.69 -31.95 -9.95
CA ASP A 100 -12.38 -31.71 -11.22
C ASP A 100 -11.70 -30.62 -12.06
N GLY A 101 -11.38 -30.95 -13.31
CA GLY A 101 -10.66 -30.09 -14.24
C GLY A 101 -9.16 -29.91 -13.93
N LEU A 102 -8.58 -30.76 -13.08
CA LEU A 102 -7.16 -30.75 -12.73
C LEU A 102 -6.45 -32.05 -13.11
N LEU A 103 -5.21 -31.93 -13.57
CA LEU A 103 -4.25 -33.01 -13.69
C LEU A 103 -3.15 -32.85 -12.64
N ILE A 104 -2.70 -33.97 -12.06
CA ILE A 104 -1.61 -34.00 -11.10
C ILE A 104 -0.43 -34.81 -11.61
N GLY A 105 0.77 -34.24 -11.57
CA GLY A 105 2.04 -34.84 -11.94
C GLY A 105 2.95 -35.10 -10.74
N SER A 106 3.84 -36.09 -10.85
CA SER A 106 4.72 -36.53 -9.75
C SER A 106 5.85 -35.56 -9.40
N ALA A 107 6.05 -34.53 -10.20
CA ALA A 107 7.04 -33.47 -10.03
C ALA A 107 8.51 -33.96 -10.03
N CYS A 108 9.41 -33.19 -9.42
CA CYS A 108 10.86 -33.37 -9.42
C CYS A 108 11.35 -34.34 -8.34
N GLU A 109 12.65 -34.31 -8.03
CA GLU A 109 13.29 -35.08 -6.97
C GLU A 109 12.73 -34.81 -5.56
N ALA A 110 12.09 -33.63 -5.35
CA ALA A 110 11.38 -33.32 -4.12
C ALA A 110 9.94 -33.86 -4.10
N GLY A 111 9.48 -34.49 -5.17
CA GLY A 111 8.19 -35.18 -5.27
C GLY A 111 8.11 -36.44 -4.43
N GLU A 112 6.89 -36.79 -4.01
CA GLU A 112 6.69 -37.95 -3.13
C GLU A 112 7.12 -39.28 -3.80
N LEU A 113 6.80 -39.48 -5.09
CA LEU A 113 7.19 -40.66 -5.84
C LEU A 113 8.71 -40.80 -5.95
N TYR A 114 9.40 -39.74 -6.35
CA TYR A 114 10.86 -39.75 -6.47
C TYR A 114 11.52 -40.06 -5.13
N ARG A 115 11.06 -39.43 -4.05
CA ARG A 115 11.55 -39.69 -2.69
C ARG A 115 11.27 -41.10 -2.21
N ALA A 116 10.13 -41.67 -2.55
CA ALA A 116 9.80 -43.06 -2.22
C ALA A 116 10.77 -44.06 -2.92
N ILE A 117 11.06 -43.82 -4.21
CA ILE A 117 12.01 -44.61 -4.97
C ILE A 117 13.44 -44.45 -4.41
N LEU A 118 13.86 -43.21 -4.17
CA LEU A 118 15.16 -42.88 -3.62
C LEU A 118 15.42 -43.56 -2.27
N ASN A 119 14.42 -43.60 -1.42
CA ASN A 119 14.51 -44.22 -0.08
C ASN A 119 14.18 -45.71 -0.04
N GLY A 120 14.04 -46.36 -1.21
CA GLY A 120 13.80 -47.78 -1.31
C GLY A 120 12.49 -48.25 -0.65
N ARG A 121 11.43 -47.45 -0.74
CA ARG A 121 10.11 -47.81 -0.19
C ARG A 121 9.55 -49.08 -0.86
N PRO A 122 8.65 -49.84 -0.16
CA PRO A 122 8.06 -51.04 -0.72
C PRO A 122 7.31 -50.78 -2.02
N GLU A 123 7.32 -51.74 -2.95
CA GLU A 123 6.67 -51.62 -4.25
C GLU A 123 5.15 -51.36 -4.13
N GLU A 124 4.50 -51.87 -3.08
CA GLU A 124 3.07 -51.59 -2.80
C GLU A 124 2.82 -50.10 -2.50
N GLU A 125 3.70 -49.49 -1.77
CA GLU A 125 3.63 -48.03 -1.50
C GLU A 125 3.88 -47.23 -2.77
N ILE A 126 4.90 -47.59 -3.54
CA ILE A 126 5.22 -46.97 -4.83
C ILE A 126 4.04 -47.10 -5.79
N SER A 127 3.42 -48.27 -5.85
CA SER A 127 2.24 -48.52 -6.70
C SER A 127 1.04 -47.65 -6.35
N ARG A 128 0.77 -47.45 -5.06
CA ARG A 128 -0.26 -46.50 -4.60
C ARG A 128 0.02 -45.07 -5.00
N LEU A 129 1.27 -44.63 -4.88
CA LEU A 129 1.68 -43.29 -5.27
C LEU A 129 1.52 -43.08 -6.78
N VAL A 130 1.99 -44.03 -7.61
CA VAL A 130 1.84 -43.95 -9.07
C VAL A 130 0.36 -43.83 -9.48
N ASN A 131 -0.53 -44.60 -8.84
CA ASN A 131 -1.97 -44.54 -9.11
C ASN A 131 -2.60 -43.19 -8.74
N PHE A 132 -2.03 -42.48 -7.79
CA PHE A 132 -2.54 -41.17 -7.41
C PHE A 132 -2.28 -40.09 -8.48
N TYR A 133 -1.18 -40.19 -9.22
CA TYR A 133 -0.82 -39.20 -10.24
C TYR A 133 -1.49 -39.53 -11.60
N ASP A 134 -1.80 -38.49 -12.38
CA ASP A 134 -2.28 -38.60 -13.75
C ASP A 134 -1.16 -38.88 -14.73
N TYR A 135 0.03 -38.32 -14.44
CA TYR A 135 1.26 -38.53 -15.22
C TYR A 135 2.49 -38.48 -14.30
N LEU A 136 3.58 -39.04 -14.77
CA LEU A 136 4.86 -39.06 -14.06
C LEU A 136 5.86 -38.14 -14.76
N GLU A 137 6.87 -37.71 -14.02
CA GLU A 137 7.84 -36.72 -14.50
C GLU A 137 9.27 -37.21 -14.25
N ILE A 138 10.14 -36.97 -15.21
CA ILE A 138 11.59 -37.11 -15.11
C ILE A 138 12.27 -35.83 -15.56
N GLN A 139 13.44 -35.55 -15.01
CA GLN A 139 14.21 -34.35 -15.29
C GLN A 139 15.64 -34.68 -15.72
N PRO A 140 16.37 -33.73 -16.36
CA PRO A 140 17.77 -33.90 -16.70
C PRO A 140 18.60 -34.28 -15.47
N LEU A 141 19.61 -35.15 -15.67
CA LEU A 141 20.44 -35.61 -14.57
C LEU A 141 21.16 -34.49 -13.81
N GLY A 142 21.55 -33.43 -14.53
CA GLY A 142 22.18 -32.27 -13.93
C GLY A 142 21.33 -31.57 -12.89
N ASN A 143 19.99 -31.60 -13.00
CA ASN A 143 19.10 -31.03 -12.01
C ASN A 143 19.22 -31.72 -10.64
N ASN A 144 19.57 -33.02 -10.64
CA ASN A 144 19.64 -33.87 -9.46
C ASN A 144 21.09 -34.20 -9.05
N ALA A 145 22.08 -33.58 -9.69
CA ALA A 145 23.48 -33.88 -9.45
C ALA A 145 23.93 -33.59 -7.99
N PHE A 146 23.19 -32.71 -7.28
CA PHE A 146 23.43 -32.44 -5.87
C PHE A 146 23.26 -33.69 -4.99
N LEU A 147 22.39 -34.63 -5.38
CA LEU A 147 22.20 -35.92 -4.67
C LEU A 147 23.46 -36.78 -4.72
N VAL A 148 24.29 -36.66 -5.78
CA VAL A 148 25.57 -37.38 -5.89
C VAL A 148 26.62 -36.76 -4.96
N ARG A 149 26.53 -35.49 -4.67
CA ARG A 149 27.47 -34.76 -3.78
C ARG A 149 27.07 -34.85 -2.30
N ASP A 150 25.83 -35.19 -2.02
CA ASP A 150 25.29 -35.30 -0.66
C ASP A 150 25.73 -36.67 -0.04
N GLU A 151 26.57 -36.61 0.98
CA GLU A 151 27.09 -37.78 1.68
C GLU A 151 26.00 -38.62 2.36
N ASP A 152 24.87 -38.00 2.70
CA ASP A 152 23.72 -38.65 3.31
C ASP A 152 22.75 -39.27 2.27
N SER A 153 23.00 -39.05 0.97
CA SER A 153 22.18 -39.57 -0.11
C SER A 153 22.57 -40.98 -0.48
N PRO A 154 21.63 -41.88 -0.80
CA PRO A 154 21.92 -43.21 -1.32
C PRO A 154 22.43 -43.20 -2.75
N VAL A 155 22.48 -42.06 -3.43
CA VAL A 155 22.97 -41.90 -4.80
C VAL A 155 24.46 -41.68 -4.80
N ALA A 156 25.23 -42.56 -5.44
CA ALA A 156 26.68 -42.51 -5.53
C ALA A 156 27.19 -41.97 -6.87
N SER A 157 26.37 -42.05 -7.91
CA SER A 157 26.78 -41.70 -9.28
C SER A 157 25.62 -41.26 -10.16
N ASN A 158 25.94 -40.75 -11.35
CA ASN A 158 24.95 -40.47 -12.38
C ASN A 158 24.21 -41.73 -12.87
N ASP A 159 24.84 -42.88 -12.78
CA ASP A 159 24.19 -44.14 -13.16
C ASP A 159 23.02 -44.46 -12.23
N ASP A 160 23.13 -44.14 -10.95
CA ASP A 160 22.02 -44.28 -9.99
C ASP A 160 20.85 -43.36 -10.35
N LEU A 161 21.14 -42.12 -10.76
CA LEU A 161 20.12 -41.16 -11.22
C LEU A 161 19.43 -41.66 -12.50
N ILE A 162 20.21 -42.26 -13.44
CA ILE A 162 19.66 -42.89 -14.64
C ILE A 162 18.73 -44.04 -14.29
N GLU A 163 19.11 -44.89 -13.33
CA GLU A 163 18.26 -46.02 -12.92
C GLU A 163 16.96 -45.56 -12.23
N ILE A 164 17.00 -44.49 -11.46
CA ILE A 164 15.77 -43.90 -10.90
C ILE A 164 14.83 -43.43 -12.03
N ASN A 165 15.33 -42.66 -13.00
CA ASN A 165 14.56 -42.20 -14.13
C ASN A 165 14.01 -43.38 -14.97
N LYS A 166 14.83 -44.39 -15.21
CA LYS A 166 14.37 -45.65 -15.90
C LYS A 166 13.30 -46.35 -15.09
N LYS A 167 13.40 -46.41 -13.75
CA LYS A 167 12.35 -46.99 -12.90
C LYS A 167 11.04 -46.22 -13.03
N ILE A 168 11.07 -44.89 -13.04
CA ILE A 168 9.88 -44.07 -13.26
C ILE A 168 9.25 -44.35 -14.64
N VAL A 169 10.08 -44.46 -15.69
CA VAL A 169 9.58 -44.83 -17.04
C VAL A 169 8.91 -46.21 -17.03
N ARG A 170 9.56 -47.24 -16.44
CA ARG A 170 8.95 -48.57 -16.30
C ARG A 170 7.64 -48.56 -15.51
N LEU A 171 7.54 -47.79 -14.43
CA LEU A 171 6.31 -47.62 -13.68
C LEU A 171 5.21 -46.96 -14.52
N GLY A 172 5.57 -45.97 -15.34
CA GLY A 172 4.65 -45.38 -16.30
C GLY A 172 4.08 -46.36 -17.28
N GLU A 173 4.91 -47.25 -17.83
CA GLU A 173 4.48 -48.35 -18.71
C GLU A 173 3.60 -49.35 -17.97
N GLN A 174 4.00 -49.80 -16.80
CA GLN A 174 3.28 -50.78 -15.97
C GLN A 174 1.87 -50.30 -15.58
N PHE A 175 1.73 -49.02 -15.21
CA PHE A 175 0.47 -48.42 -14.74
C PHE A 175 -0.25 -47.61 -15.80
N HIS A 176 0.21 -47.64 -17.04
CA HIS A 176 -0.35 -46.88 -18.18
C HIS A 176 -0.44 -45.36 -17.92
N LYS A 177 0.55 -44.83 -17.24
CA LYS A 177 0.70 -43.38 -16.99
C LYS A 177 1.69 -42.77 -17.97
N PRO A 178 1.37 -41.66 -18.65
CA PRO A 178 2.35 -40.97 -19.48
C PRO A 178 3.49 -40.44 -18.59
N VAL A 179 4.72 -40.59 -19.09
CA VAL A 179 5.90 -40.06 -18.47
C VAL A 179 6.39 -38.88 -19.31
N VAL A 180 6.58 -37.74 -18.71
CA VAL A 180 7.03 -36.51 -19.37
C VAL A 180 8.42 -36.09 -18.86
N ALA A 181 9.23 -35.56 -19.76
CA ALA A 181 10.52 -34.97 -19.44
C ALA A 181 10.37 -33.45 -19.38
N THR A 182 10.73 -32.87 -18.26
CA THR A 182 10.69 -31.40 -18.04
C THR A 182 12.06 -30.90 -17.62
N CYS A 183 12.40 -29.64 -17.88
CA CYS A 183 13.72 -29.11 -17.54
C CYS A 183 13.77 -28.21 -16.30
N ASP A 184 12.64 -27.96 -15.65
CA ASP A 184 12.57 -27.15 -14.41
C ASP A 184 13.26 -25.77 -14.54
N VAL A 185 12.82 -24.99 -15.50
CA VAL A 185 13.45 -23.74 -15.91
C VAL A 185 13.38 -22.67 -14.81
N HIS A 186 14.53 -22.15 -14.40
CA HIS A 186 14.66 -21.04 -13.47
C HIS A 186 15.32 -19.81 -14.09
N PHE A 187 16.06 -19.98 -15.19
CA PHE A 187 16.68 -18.89 -15.95
C PHE A 187 16.74 -19.23 -17.45
N LEU A 188 16.93 -18.22 -18.30
CA LEU A 188 16.80 -18.39 -19.75
C LEU A 188 18.03 -19.07 -20.37
N ASP A 189 19.17 -18.45 -20.22
CA ASP A 189 20.44 -18.92 -20.81
C ASP A 189 21.36 -19.51 -19.74
N PRO A 190 22.27 -20.44 -20.10
CA PRO A 190 23.19 -21.04 -19.13
C PRO A 190 23.99 -20.03 -18.31
N GLU A 191 24.35 -18.90 -18.90
CA GLU A 191 25.14 -17.84 -18.29
C GLU A 191 24.34 -17.04 -17.22
N ASP A 192 23.03 -17.09 -17.26
CA ASP A 192 22.16 -16.36 -16.32
C ASP A 192 22.16 -16.99 -14.91
N GLU A 193 22.75 -18.16 -14.74
CA GLU A 193 22.88 -18.80 -13.43
C GLU A 193 23.56 -17.91 -12.40
N ILE A 194 24.41 -16.99 -12.83
CA ILE A 194 25.10 -16.04 -11.95
C ILE A 194 24.13 -15.16 -11.16
N TYR A 195 23.03 -14.76 -11.77
CA TYR A 195 22.01 -13.93 -11.10
C TYR A 195 21.30 -14.72 -10.01
N ARG A 196 20.92 -15.97 -10.28
CA ARG A 196 20.32 -16.86 -9.30
C ARG A 196 21.29 -17.15 -8.15
N ARG A 197 22.54 -17.41 -8.45
CA ARG A 197 23.64 -17.64 -7.49
C ARG A 197 23.76 -16.47 -6.51
N ILE A 198 23.83 -15.24 -7.03
CA ILE A 198 23.97 -14.03 -6.23
C ILE A 198 22.75 -13.82 -5.33
N ILE A 199 21.55 -14.00 -5.88
CA ILE A 199 20.29 -13.84 -5.12
C ILE A 199 20.19 -14.88 -4.01
N MET A 200 20.50 -16.15 -4.28
CA MET A 200 20.51 -17.22 -3.28
C MET A 200 21.53 -16.95 -2.18
N ALA A 201 22.74 -16.52 -2.54
CA ALA A 201 23.77 -16.15 -1.56
C ALA A 201 23.29 -14.98 -0.68
N GLY A 202 22.67 -13.94 -1.27
CA GLY A 202 22.08 -12.82 -0.55
C GLY A 202 20.93 -13.21 0.37
N GLN A 203 20.27 -14.35 0.12
CA GLN A 203 19.22 -14.92 0.98
C GLN A 203 19.80 -15.90 2.03
N GLY A 204 21.10 -16.12 2.05
CA GLY A 204 21.80 -16.95 3.04
C GLY A 204 21.84 -18.45 2.72
N PHE A 205 21.59 -18.86 1.47
CA PHE A 205 21.78 -20.24 1.04
C PHE A 205 23.28 -20.59 0.99
N LYS A 206 23.67 -21.64 1.68
CA LYS A 206 25.09 -22.06 1.79
C LYS A 206 25.65 -22.69 0.52
N ASP A 207 24.80 -23.32 -0.26
CA ASP A 207 25.07 -24.02 -1.50
C ASP A 207 24.82 -23.14 -2.75
N ALA A 208 24.76 -21.85 -2.58
CA ALA A 208 24.47 -20.90 -3.67
C ALA A 208 25.47 -21.01 -4.84
N ASP A 209 26.75 -21.36 -4.56
CA ASP A 209 27.77 -21.47 -5.58
C ASP A 209 27.70 -22.78 -6.41
N GLU A 210 26.85 -23.73 -6.00
CA GLU A 210 26.63 -25.02 -6.67
C GLU A 210 25.32 -25.02 -7.45
N GLN A 211 25.21 -24.17 -8.47
CA GLN A 211 24.00 -24.05 -9.27
C GLN A 211 23.74 -25.30 -10.13
N ALA A 212 22.47 -25.78 -10.08
CA ALA A 212 21.98 -26.75 -11.06
C ALA A 212 21.75 -26.06 -12.42
N PRO A 213 21.89 -26.78 -13.55
CA PRO A 213 21.74 -26.22 -14.90
C PRO A 213 20.27 -26.07 -15.28
N LEU A 214 19.52 -25.18 -14.60
CA LEU A 214 18.09 -24.97 -14.72
C LEU A 214 17.72 -23.94 -15.81
N PHE A 215 18.39 -24.00 -16.94
CA PHE A 215 18.13 -23.12 -18.08
C PHE A 215 17.09 -23.72 -19.04
N LEU A 216 16.52 -22.87 -19.88
CA LEU A 216 15.56 -23.29 -20.92
C LEU A 216 16.30 -24.09 -22.01
N ARG A 217 15.97 -25.39 -22.14
CA ARG A 217 16.53 -26.25 -23.17
C ARG A 217 15.61 -26.33 -24.38
N THR A 218 16.20 -26.40 -25.55
CA THR A 218 15.49 -26.73 -26.78
C THR A 218 15.08 -28.20 -26.81
N THR A 219 14.17 -28.57 -27.71
CA THR A 219 13.79 -29.98 -27.90
C THR A 219 15.00 -30.89 -28.20
N GLU A 220 15.94 -30.39 -29.01
CA GLU A 220 17.16 -31.14 -29.34
C GLU A 220 18.05 -31.36 -28.12
N GLU A 221 18.22 -30.35 -27.29
CA GLU A 221 18.94 -30.42 -26.03
C GLU A 221 18.28 -31.40 -25.06
N MET A 222 16.94 -31.34 -24.93
CA MET A 222 16.19 -32.30 -24.11
C MET A 222 16.33 -33.73 -24.62
N LEU A 223 16.26 -33.99 -25.91
CA LEU A 223 16.50 -35.35 -26.49
C LEU A 223 17.89 -35.89 -26.17
N LYS A 224 18.90 -35.01 -26.16
CA LYS A 224 20.28 -35.41 -25.74
C LYS A 224 20.33 -35.75 -24.26
N GLU A 225 19.68 -35.01 -23.39
CA GLU A 225 19.64 -35.28 -21.95
C GLU A 225 19.04 -36.66 -21.60
N PHE A 226 18.11 -37.16 -22.42
CA PHE A 226 17.43 -38.44 -22.22
C PHE A 226 17.87 -39.54 -23.19
N ALA A 227 18.97 -39.37 -23.91
CA ALA A 227 19.51 -40.34 -24.89
C ALA A 227 19.77 -41.70 -24.28
N TYR A 228 20.03 -41.82 -23.00
CA TYR A 228 20.22 -43.08 -22.30
C TYR A 228 18.95 -43.98 -22.25
N LEU A 229 17.76 -43.46 -22.56
CA LEU A 229 16.54 -44.24 -22.68
C LEU A 229 16.40 -44.91 -24.04
N GLY A 230 17.28 -44.61 -25.01
CA GLY A 230 17.09 -44.94 -26.42
C GLY A 230 16.23 -43.93 -27.17
N SER A 231 16.43 -43.81 -28.49
CA SER A 231 15.81 -42.76 -29.31
C SER A 231 14.28 -42.74 -29.28
N GLU A 232 13.65 -43.90 -29.34
CA GLU A 232 12.16 -44.00 -29.34
C GLU A 232 11.59 -43.55 -27.99
N LYS A 233 12.17 -44.02 -26.88
CA LYS A 233 11.70 -43.66 -25.55
C LYS A 233 12.00 -42.21 -25.20
N ALA A 234 13.16 -41.70 -25.63
CA ALA A 234 13.49 -40.27 -25.46
C ALA A 234 12.49 -39.37 -26.22
N GLU A 235 12.12 -39.71 -27.47
CA GLU A 235 11.12 -39.01 -28.23
C GLU A 235 9.73 -39.10 -27.56
N GLU A 236 9.38 -40.27 -27.04
CA GLU A 236 8.11 -40.47 -26.32
C GLU A 236 8.00 -39.50 -25.11
N VAL A 237 8.99 -39.43 -24.23
CA VAL A 237 8.90 -38.67 -23.00
C VAL A 237 9.12 -37.17 -23.23
N VAL A 238 9.95 -36.75 -24.19
CA VAL A 238 10.25 -35.35 -24.49
C VAL A 238 9.20 -34.71 -25.38
N ILE A 239 8.75 -35.40 -26.40
CA ILE A 239 7.85 -34.83 -27.45
C ILE A 239 6.44 -35.36 -27.34
N THR A 240 6.26 -36.66 -27.46
CA THR A 240 4.91 -37.27 -27.60
C THR A 240 4.07 -37.04 -26.36
N ASN A 241 4.59 -37.42 -25.19
CA ASN A 241 3.83 -37.33 -23.94
C ASN A 241 3.63 -35.90 -23.48
N THR A 242 4.60 -34.98 -23.67
CA THR A 242 4.43 -33.57 -23.34
C THR A 242 3.33 -32.93 -24.18
N ASN A 243 3.29 -33.21 -25.49
CA ASN A 243 2.21 -32.73 -26.34
C ASN A 243 0.86 -33.39 -25.95
N ARG A 244 0.85 -34.68 -25.61
CA ARG A 244 -0.37 -35.34 -25.13
C ARG A 244 -0.95 -34.68 -23.88
N ILE A 245 -0.11 -34.29 -22.89
CA ILE A 245 -0.57 -33.58 -21.72
C ILE A 245 -1.08 -32.18 -22.10
N ALA A 246 -0.40 -31.47 -22.99
CA ALA A 246 -0.84 -30.16 -23.48
C ALA A 246 -2.19 -30.24 -24.20
N ASP A 247 -2.41 -31.26 -25.01
CA ASP A 247 -3.67 -31.49 -25.73
C ASP A 247 -4.86 -31.84 -24.82
N MET A 248 -4.58 -32.25 -23.57
CA MET A 248 -5.62 -32.47 -22.56
C MET A 248 -6.14 -31.15 -21.96
N CYS A 249 -5.44 -30.04 -22.19
CA CYS A 249 -5.77 -28.74 -21.65
C CYS A 249 -6.51 -27.90 -22.72
N GLU A 250 -7.63 -27.34 -22.35
CA GLU A 250 -8.34 -26.35 -23.17
C GLU A 250 -7.55 -25.04 -23.21
N LYS A 251 -7.83 -24.20 -24.16
CA LYS A 251 -7.29 -22.84 -24.20
C LYS A 251 -7.99 -21.98 -23.16
N ILE A 252 -7.35 -21.82 -22.01
CA ILE A 252 -7.81 -20.99 -20.90
C ILE A 252 -6.85 -19.85 -20.64
N SER A 253 -7.33 -18.82 -19.94
CA SER A 253 -6.49 -17.72 -19.44
C SER A 253 -6.35 -17.82 -17.92
N PRO A 254 -5.16 -17.63 -17.34
CA PRO A 254 -5.00 -17.56 -15.89
C PRO A 254 -5.75 -16.38 -15.28
N VAL A 255 -5.97 -15.31 -16.04
CA VAL A 255 -6.79 -14.17 -15.67
C VAL A 255 -7.97 -14.08 -16.62
N ARG A 256 -9.20 -13.99 -16.08
CA ARG A 256 -10.42 -13.84 -16.89
C ARG A 256 -10.32 -12.63 -17.82
N PRO A 257 -10.79 -12.69 -19.07
CA PRO A 257 -10.74 -11.55 -19.99
C PRO A 257 -11.87 -10.54 -19.76
N ASP A 258 -12.94 -10.93 -19.07
CA ASP A 258 -14.16 -10.13 -18.90
C ASP A 258 -14.03 -9.08 -17.79
N LYS A 259 -14.67 -7.94 -17.99
CA LYS A 259 -14.82 -6.89 -16.99
C LYS A 259 -16.03 -7.15 -16.12
N CYS A 260 -15.85 -7.18 -14.81
CA CYS A 260 -16.86 -7.51 -13.81
C CYS A 260 -17.02 -6.36 -12.80
N PRO A 261 -17.61 -5.22 -13.20
CA PRO A 261 -17.84 -4.11 -12.29
C PRO A 261 -18.93 -4.44 -11.27
N PRO A 262 -18.85 -3.89 -10.05
CA PRO A 262 -19.93 -4.03 -9.09
C PRO A 262 -21.19 -3.30 -9.58
N VAL A 263 -22.35 -3.77 -9.15
CA VAL A 263 -23.65 -3.18 -9.44
C VAL A 263 -24.32 -2.77 -8.14
N ILE A 264 -24.82 -1.53 -8.10
CA ILE A 264 -25.71 -1.03 -7.03
C ILE A 264 -27.05 -0.69 -7.70
N GLU A 265 -28.11 -1.30 -7.22
CA GLU A 265 -29.44 -1.09 -7.77
C GLU A 265 -29.87 0.37 -7.66
N ASN A 266 -30.46 0.91 -8.72
CA ASN A 266 -30.93 2.30 -8.83
C ASN A 266 -29.85 3.37 -8.63
N SER A 267 -28.58 3.06 -8.81
CA SER A 267 -27.46 4.01 -8.60
C SER A 267 -27.61 5.29 -9.43
N ASP A 268 -28.09 5.20 -10.65
CA ASP A 268 -28.28 6.35 -11.55
C ASP A 268 -29.29 7.34 -10.96
N GLN A 269 -30.44 6.84 -10.53
CA GLN A 269 -31.50 7.68 -9.94
C GLN A 269 -31.09 8.20 -8.55
N MET A 270 -30.42 7.37 -7.76
CA MET A 270 -29.89 7.79 -6.46
C MET A 270 -28.93 8.96 -6.60
N LEU A 271 -28.01 8.89 -7.57
CA LEU A 271 -27.05 9.97 -7.80
C LEU A 271 -27.74 11.26 -8.24
N ARG A 272 -28.70 11.17 -9.15
CA ARG A 272 -29.52 12.35 -9.56
C ARG A 272 -30.24 12.97 -8.37
N ASP A 273 -30.92 12.18 -7.59
CA ASP A 273 -31.69 12.65 -6.44
C ASP A 273 -30.81 13.33 -5.39
N ILE A 274 -29.69 12.72 -5.03
CA ILE A 274 -28.72 13.29 -4.08
C ILE A 274 -28.20 14.64 -4.58
N CYS A 275 -27.78 14.72 -5.84
CA CYS A 275 -27.18 15.92 -6.42
C CYS A 275 -28.20 17.05 -6.54
N TYR A 276 -29.39 16.79 -7.06
CA TYR A 276 -30.43 17.82 -7.19
C TYR A 276 -30.95 18.29 -5.85
N ASN A 277 -31.16 17.40 -4.90
CA ASN A 277 -31.59 17.77 -3.55
C ASN A 277 -30.59 18.72 -2.88
N LYS A 278 -29.32 18.44 -2.97
CA LYS A 278 -28.27 19.31 -2.42
C LYS A 278 -28.16 20.63 -3.18
N ALA A 279 -28.20 20.56 -4.51
CA ALA A 279 -28.13 21.76 -5.36
C ALA A 279 -29.28 22.72 -5.06
N HIS A 280 -30.53 22.24 -4.96
CA HIS A 280 -31.67 23.05 -4.60
C HIS A 280 -31.55 23.62 -3.18
N LYS A 281 -31.04 22.84 -2.25
CA LYS A 281 -30.82 23.32 -0.88
C LYS A 281 -29.80 24.46 -0.81
N MET A 282 -28.75 24.40 -1.66
CA MET A 282 -27.70 25.41 -1.68
C MET A 282 -28.05 26.63 -2.55
N TYR A 283 -28.56 26.39 -3.76
CA TYR A 283 -28.75 27.44 -4.79
C TYR A 283 -30.18 27.83 -5.05
N GLY A 284 -31.12 27.16 -4.40
CA GLY A 284 -32.56 27.49 -4.51
C GLY A 284 -33.29 26.74 -5.63
N ASP A 285 -34.56 27.07 -5.83
CA ASP A 285 -35.42 26.53 -6.87
C ASP A 285 -36.19 27.70 -7.55
N PRO A 286 -36.00 27.95 -8.85
CA PRO A 286 -35.12 27.17 -9.80
C PRO A 286 -33.63 27.40 -9.57
N LEU A 287 -32.84 26.43 -10.05
CA LEU A 287 -31.37 26.53 -10.00
C LEU A 287 -30.88 27.66 -10.91
N PRO A 288 -29.78 28.37 -10.55
CA PRO A 288 -29.08 29.22 -11.51
C PRO A 288 -28.69 28.46 -12.77
N GLU A 289 -28.73 29.10 -13.93
CA GLU A 289 -28.44 28.45 -15.23
C GLU A 289 -27.09 27.75 -15.24
N ILE A 290 -26.03 28.40 -14.74
CA ILE A 290 -24.68 27.84 -14.66
C ILE A 290 -24.66 26.52 -13.85
N VAL A 291 -25.38 26.49 -12.74
CA VAL A 291 -25.48 25.30 -11.88
C VAL A 291 -26.25 24.19 -12.58
N GLN A 292 -27.37 24.51 -13.19
CA GLN A 292 -28.21 23.56 -13.92
C GLN A 292 -27.47 22.93 -15.09
N GLU A 293 -26.83 23.73 -15.93
CA GLU A 293 -26.07 23.27 -17.10
C GLU A 293 -24.90 22.37 -16.68
N ARG A 294 -24.14 22.81 -15.68
CA ARG A 294 -23.00 22.03 -15.20
C ARG A 294 -23.44 20.67 -14.62
N LEU A 295 -24.48 20.68 -13.81
CA LEU A 295 -24.99 19.48 -13.17
C LEU A 295 -25.57 18.49 -14.20
N ASP A 296 -26.37 18.97 -15.16
CA ASP A 296 -26.96 18.15 -16.21
C ASP A 296 -25.87 17.55 -17.13
N ARG A 297 -24.92 18.35 -17.53
CA ARG A 297 -23.81 17.91 -18.38
C ARG A 297 -22.99 16.81 -17.72
N GLU A 298 -22.62 17.00 -16.45
CA GLU A 298 -21.86 16.02 -15.71
C GLU A 298 -22.65 14.74 -15.45
N LEU A 299 -23.88 14.84 -14.98
CA LEU A 299 -24.74 13.68 -14.71
C LEU A 299 -24.99 12.86 -15.98
N ASN A 300 -25.26 13.53 -17.10
CA ASN A 300 -25.45 12.84 -18.39
C ASN A 300 -24.19 12.09 -18.81
N SER A 301 -23.02 12.68 -18.68
CA SER A 301 -21.74 12.02 -18.98
C SER A 301 -21.47 10.82 -18.06
N ILE A 302 -21.66 10.99 -16.76
CA ILE A 302 -21.42 9.97 -15.75
C ILE A 302 -22.36 8.77 -15.93
N ILE A 303 -23.66 9.02 -16.09
CA ILE A 303 -24.69 7.98 -16.18
C ILE A 303 -24.63 7.26 -17.51
N SER A 304 -24.45 7.97 -18.62
CA SER A 304 -24.37 7.35 -19.96
C SER A 304 -23.16 6.44 -20.12
N ASN A 305 -22.08 6.69 -19.38
CA ASN A 305 -20.88 5.83 -19.36
C ASN A 305 -20.91 4.75 -18.25
N GLY A 306 -21.96 4.68 -17.43
CA GLY A 306 -22.11 3.67 -16.39
C GLY A 306 -21.28 3.91 -15.14
N TYR A 307 -20.88 5.15 -14.86
CA TYR A 307 -20.00 5.49 -13.71
C TYR A 307 -20.74 5.87 -12.43
N ALA A 308 -22.06 5.91 -12.44
CA ALA A 308 -22.86 6.31 -11.27
C ALA A 308 -22.59 5.42 -10.04
N VAL A 309 -22.35 4.14 -10.26
CA VAL A 309 -22.00 3.18 -9.18
C VAL A 309 -20.76 3.62 -8.43
N MET A 310 -19.71 4.06 -9.13
CA MET A 310 -18.47 4.51 -8.52
C MET A 310 -18.68 5.74 -7.63
N TYR A 311 -19.49 6.68 -8.09
CA TYR A 311 -19.87 7.86 -7.31
C TYR A 311 -20.68 7.48 -6.06
N ILE A 312 -21.63 6.58 -6.17
CA ILE A 312 -22.45 6.12 -5.03
C ILE A 312 -21.60 5.39 -3.99
N ILE A 313 -20.66 4.56 -4.42
CA ILE A 313 -19.72 3.89 -3.51
C ILE A 313 -18.90 4.93 -2.73
N ALA A 314 -18.30 5.88 -3.44
CA ALA A 314 -17.52 6.95 -2.82
C ALA A 314 -18.36 7.79 -1.86
N GLN A 315 -19.58 8.15 -2.26
CA GLN A 315 -20.53 8.88 -1.43
C GLN A 315 -20.85 8.14 -0.13
N LYS A 316 -21.14 6.85 -0.20
CA LYS A 316 -21.43 6.04 1.00
C LYS A 316 -20.24 5.98 1.95
N LEU A 317 -19.04 5.80 1.43
CA LEU A 317 -17.80 5.76 2.21
C LEU A 317 -17.51 7.10 2.90
N VAL A 318 -17.61 8.20 2.16
CA VAL A 318 -17.35 9.54 2.71
C VAL A 318 -18.39 9.93 3.75
N TRP A 319 -19.67 9.71 3.48
CA TRP A 319 -20.74 10.04 4.44
C TRP A 319 -20.59 9.25 5.74
N LYS A 320 -20.23 7.97 5.65
CA LYS A 320 -20.01 7.16 6.85
C LYS A 320 -18.83 7.67 7.68
N SER A 321 -17.73 8.04 7.03
CA SER A 321 -16.59 8.64 7.72
C SER A 321 -16.95 9.96 8.40
N ASN A 322 -17.67 10.83 7.71
CA ASN A 322 -18.13 12.11 8.26
C ASN A 322 -19.09 11.91 9.43
N GLU A 323 -20.03 10.96 9.33
CA GLU A 323 -20.96 10.60 10.42
C GLU A 323 -20.21 10.16 11.67
N ASP A 324 -19.16 9.39 11.50
CA ASP A 324 -18.29 8.92 12.59
C ASP A 324 -17.29 10.01 13.06
N GLY A 325 -17.35 11.21 12.47
CA GLY A 325 -16.62 12.40 12.91
C GLY A 325 -15.26 12.63 12.25
N TYR A 326 -14.95 11.92 11.18
CA TYR A 326 -13.69 12.09 10.44
C TYR A 326 -13.95 12.67 9.05
N LEU A 327 -13.39 13.84 8.77
CA LEU A 327 -13.42 14.43 7.44
C LEU A 327 -12.59 13.58 6.47
N VAL A 328 -13.01 13.56 5.20
CA VAL A 328 -12.32 12.89 4.11
C VAL A 328 -11.81 13.95 3.13
N GLY A 329 -10.52 13.92 2.84
CA GLY A 329 -9.91 14.74 1.81
C GLY A 329 -10.02 14.04 0.44
N SER A 330 -10.31 14.79 -0.60
CA SER A 330 -10.21 14.27 -1.96
C SER A 330 -8.77 14.37 -2.49
N ARG A 331 -8.43 13.47 -3.40
CA ARG A 331 -7.12 13.38 -4.03
C ARG A 331 -7.28 13.25 -5.54
N GLY A 332 -6.28 13.64 -6.31
CA GLY A 332 -6.38 13.56 -7.76
C GLY A 332 -7.38 14.54 -8.35
N SER A 333 -8.11 14.11 -9.37
CA SER A 333 -8.98 14.98 -10.15
C SER A 333 -10.47 14.97 -9.79
N VAL A 334 -10.86 14.23 -8.75
CA VAL A 334 -12.29 14.12 -8.38
C VAL A 334 -12.92 15.46 -8.02
N GLY A 335 -12.15 16.38 -7.45
CA GLY A 335 -12.61 17.75 -7.17
C GLY A 335 -12.93 18.60 -8.41
N SER A 336 -12.67 18.10 -9.62
CA SER A 336 -13.13 18.71 -10.88
C SER A 336 -14.58 18.42 -11.20
N SER A 337 -15.22 17.48 -10.47
CA SER A 337 -16.61 17.10 -10.68
C SER A 337 -17.53 17.82 -9.71
N PHE A 338 -18.45 18.61 -10.25
CA PHE A 338 -19.50 19.25 -9.47
C PHE A 338 -20.52 18.23 -8.92
N VAL A 339 -20.72 17.13 -9.63
CA VAL A 339 -21.51 15.99 -9.12
C VAL A 339 -20.86 15.41 -7.87
N ALA A 340 -19.54 15.30 -7.83
CA ALA A 340 -18.83 14.86 -6.62
C ALA A 340 -19.01 15.82 -5.46
N THR A 341 -19.07 17.12 -5.72
CA THR A 341 -19.37 18.15 -4.71
C THR A 341 -20.80 18.02 -4.20
N MET A 342 -21.77 17.92 -5.10
CA MET A 342 -23.19 17.83 -4.77
C MET A 342 -23.56 16.50 -4.11
N SER A 343 -22.87 15.43 -4.41
CA SER A 343 -23.04 14.14 -3.74
C SER A 343 -22.29 14.03 -2.39
N GLY A 344 -21.53 15.05 -2.02
CA GLY A 344 -20.79 15.07 -0.75
C GLY A 344 -19.52 14.25 -0.72
N ILE A 345 -18.96 13.90 -1.88
CA ILE A 345 -17.69 13.16 -2.00
C ILE A 345 -16.50 14.08 -1.74
N THR A 346 -16.54 15.31 -2.24
CA THR A 346 -15.49 16.32 -2.07
C THR A 346 -16.05 17.64 -1.56
N GLU A 347 -15.22 18.39 -0.85
CA GLU A 347 -15.54 19.76 -0.45
C GLU A 347 -15.09 20.81 -1.48
N VAL A 348 -14.32 20.41 -2.49
CA VAL A 348 -13.90 21.30 -3.57
C VAL A 348 -15.10 21.60 -4.47
N ASN A 349 -15.46 22.88 -4.59
CA ASN A 349 -16.48 23.34 -5.52
C ASN A 349 -15.83 23.80 -6.83
N PRO A 350 -16.01 23.08 -7.96
CA PRO A 350 -15.32 23.39 -9.20
C PRO A 350 -15.98 24.49 -10.03
N LEU A 351 -17.11 25.03 -9.64
CA LEU A 351 -17.75 26.14 -10.32
C LEU A 351 -16.85 27.39 -10.33
N HIS A 352 -17.15 28.33 -11.21
CA HIS A 352 -16.52 29.65 -11.19
C HIS A 352 -16.66 30.31 -9.83
N ALA A 353 -15.78 31.23 -9.49
CA ALA A 353 -15.89 32.03 -8.28
C ALA A 353 -17.26 32.74 -8.26
N HIS A 354 -17.95 32.64 -7.14
CA HIS A 354 -19.29 33.22 -6.95
C HIS A 354 -19.58 33.46 -5.48
N TYR A 355 -20.54 34.33 -5.25
CA TYR A 355 -21.16 34.52 -3.95
C TYR A 355 -22.39 33.63 -3.77
N LEU A 356 -22.57 33.11 -2.59
CA LEU A 356 -23.71 32.27 -2.24
C LEU A 356 -24.21 32.63 -0.85
N CYS A 357 -25.52 32.95 -0.71
CA CYS A 357 -26.13 33.08 0.60
C CYS A 357 -26.66 31.75 1.12
N LYS A 358 -26.06 31.26 2.19
CA LYS A 358 -26.46 29.98 2.83
C LYS A 358 -27.86 30.09 3.52
N HIS A 359 -28.36 31.30 3.71
CA HIS A 359 -29.62 31.51 4.37
C HIS A 359 -30.81 31.62 3.41
N CYS A 360 -30.70 32.42 2.33
CA CYS A 360 -31.80 32.67 1.39
C CYS A 360 -31.51 32.14 -0.03
N GLN A 361 -30.43 31.42 -0.25
CA GLN A 361 -29.98 30.83 -1.52
C GLN A 361 -29.71 31.84 -2.65
N TYR A 362 -29.56 33.14 -2.31
CA TYR A 362 -29.06 34.10 -3.31
C TYR A 362 -27.68 33.71 -3.80
N SER A 363 -27.48 33.84 -5.09
CA SER A 363 -26.17 33.62 -5.73
C SER A 363 -25.84 34.69 -6.75
N ASP A 364 -24.57 35.01 -6.88
CA ASP A 364 -24.05 35.97 -7.85
C ASP A 364 -22.88 35.34 -8.61
N PHE A 365 -23.12 35.03 -9.89
CA PHE A 365 -22.16 34.50 -10.83
C PHE A 365 -21.74 35.54 -11.88
N ASP A 366 -22.44 36.63 -12.03
CA ASP A 366 -22.42 37.47 -13.24
C ASP A 366 -21.97 38.90 -13.02
N SER A 367 -21.84 39.36 -11.78
CA SER A 367 -21.41 40.74 -11.52
C SER A 367 -19.95 40.96 -12.03
N ASP A 368 -19.63 42.21 -12.36
CA ASP A 368 -18.28 42.56 -12.84
C ASP A 368 -17.22 42.20 -11.79
N LEU A 369 -17.53 42.36 -10.53
CA LEU A 369 -16.66 41.96 -9.44
C LEU A 369 -16.34 40.47 -9.48
N VAL A 370 -17.36 39.61 -9.59
CA VAL A 370 -17.20 38.15 -9.69
C VAL A 370 -16.41 37.74 -10.94
N LYS A 371 -16.72 38.34 -12.08
CA LYS A 371 -16.00 38.07 -13.34
C LYS A 371 -14.53 38.48 -13.29
N SER A 372 -14.18 39.47 -12.49
CA SER A 372 -12.78 39.87 -12.31
C SER A 372 -11.92 38.81 -11.57
N PHE A 373 -12.55 37.85 -10.91
CA PHE A 373 -11.90 36.73 -10.23
C PHE A 373 -11.94 35.42 -11.06
N SER A 374 -12.27 35.48 -12.34
CA SER A 374 -12.20 34.33 -13.25
C SER A 374 -10.82 33.72 -13.24
N GLY A 375 -10.75 32.38 -13.12
CA GLY A 375 -9.50 31.62 -13.00
C GLY A 375 -8.88 31.65 -11.59
N ARG A 376 -9.46 32.38 -10.67
CA ARG A 376 -9.07 32.39 -9.24
C ARG A 376 -10.09 31.67 -8.37
N SER A 377 -9.92 31.76 -7.06
CA SER A 377 -10.84 31.18 -6.08
C SER A 377 -11.87 32.22 -5.61
N GLY A 378 -13.09 31.76 -5.31
CA GLY A 378 -14.08 32.57 -4.59
C GLY A 378 -13.55 33.06 -3.25
N CYS A 379 -12.67 32.35 -2.59
CA CYS A 379 -12.03 32.76 -1.33
C CYS A 379 -11.29 34.09 -1.43
N ASP A 380 -10.83 34.45 -2.61
CA ASP A 380 -10.05 35.69 -2.86
C ASP A 380 -10.94 36.93 -2.97
N MET A 381 -12.25 36.75 -3.16
CA MET A 381 -13.18 37.85 -3.32
C MET A 381 -13.37 38.61 -1.99
N PRO A 382 -13.65 39.94 -2.06
CA PRO A 382 -13.94 40.72 -0.88
C PRO A 382 -15.23 40.27 -0.17
N ASP A 383 -15.33 40.46 1.13
CA ASP A 383 -16.54 40.21 1.89
C ASP A 383 -17.69 41.07 1.41
N LYS A 384 -18.88 40.48 1.34
CA LYS A 384 -20.10 41.15 0.87
C LYS A 384 -21.30 40.64 1.65
N LEU A 385 -22.24 41.54 1.91
CA LEU A 385 -23.52 41.19 2.51
C LEU A 385 -24.55 40.82 1.44
N CYS A 386 -25.41 39.88 1.76
CA CYS A 386 -26.50 39.47 0.87
C CYS A 386 -27.48 40.63 0.61
N PRO A 387 -27.73 40.98 -0.66
CA PRO A 387 -28.66 42.05 -0.97
C PRO A 387 -30.14 41.72 -0.65
N ARG A 388 -30.47 40.44 -0.44
CA ARG A 388 -31.81 40.00 -0.10
C ARG A 388 -32.07 39.96 1.41
N CYS A 389 -31.17 39.39 2.20
CA CYS A 389 -31.40 39.16 3.63
C CYS A 389 -30.38 39.85 4.56
N GLY A 390 -29.39 40.55 4.01
CA GLY A 390 -28.39 41.28 4.77
C GLY A 390 -27.35 40.43 5.53
N LYS A 391 -27.39 39.11 5.40
CA LYS A 391 -26.42 38.22 6.03
C LYS A 391 -25.13 38.13 5.20
N PRO A 392 -23.96 37.77 5.82
CA PRO A 392 -22.73 37.59 5.08
C PRO A 392 -22.88 36.53 3.99
N LEU A 393 -22.37 36.83 2.80
CA LEU A 393 -22.31 35.88 1.69
C LEU A 393 -21.13 34.93 1.87
N SER A 394 -21.35 33.65 1.54
CA SER A 394 -20.30 32.65 1.35
C SER A 394 -19.61 32.89 0.01
N LYS A 395 -18.30 32.70 -0.01
CA LYS A 395 -17.45 32.84 -1.20
C LYS A 395 -17.02 31.47 -1.66
N GLU A 396 -17.50 31.07 -2.82
CA GLU A 396 -17.39 29.69 -3.31
C GLU A 396 -16.72 29.64 -4.68
N GLY A 397 -16.22 28.51 -5.06
CA GLY A 397 -15.74 28.18 -6.41
C GLY A 397 -14.23 28.25 -6.58
N PHE A 398 -13.69 27.26 -7.29
CA PHE A 398 -12.27 27.17 -7.65
C PHE A 398 -12.01 27.23 -9.13
N ASP A 399 -13.05 27.31 -9.96
CA ASP A 399 -12.97 27.41 -11.42
C ASP A 399 -12.15 26.25 -12.05
N ILE A 400 -12.68 25.04 -11.93
CA ILE A 400 -12.05 23.82 -12.43
C ILE A 400 -12.96 23.16 -13.48
N PRO A 401 -12.47 22.89 -14.71
CA PRO A 401 -13.27 22.25 -15.74
C PRO A 401 -13.46 20.74 -15.45
N PHE A 402 -14.67 20.25 -15.74
CA PHE A 402 -15.01 18.83 -15.58
C PHE A 402 -14.21 17.92 -16.50
N GLU A 403 -13.88 18.40 -17.69
CA GLU A 403 -13.20 17.66 -18.74
C GLU A 403 -11.82 17.15 -18.30
N THR A 404 -11.19 17.77 -17.35
CA THR A 404 -9.93 17.27 -16.74
C THR A 404 -10.11 15.95 -15.96
N PHE A 405 -11.33 15.63 -15.58
CA PHE A 405 -11.66 14.39 -14.86
C PHE A 405 -12.02 13.25 -15.83
N LEU A 406 -13.02 13.41 -16.67
CA LEU A 406 -13.52 12.34 -17.55
C LEU A 406 -13.21 12.55 -19.05
N GLY A 407 -12.59 13.65 -19.44
CA GLY A 407 -12.41 14.04 -20.82
C GLY A 407 -13.70 14.61 -21.44
N PHE A 408 -13.61 15.04 -22.68
CA PHE A 408 -14.77 15.65 -23.40
C PHE A 408 -15.86 14.65 -23.77
N LYS A 409 -15.50 13.39 -23.99
CA LYS A 409 -16.43 12.31 -24.39
C LYS A 409 -16.77 11.35 -23.25
N GLY A 410 -16.28 11.59 -22.04
CA GLY A 410 -16.47 10.69 -20.89
C GLY A 410 -15.81 9.31 -21.07
N ASN A 411 -14.85 9.19 -21.98
CA ASN A 411 -14.16 7.94 -22.31
C ASN A 411 -13.00 7.59 -21.34
N LYS A 412 -12.69 8.49 -20.43
CA LYS A 412 -11.76 8.23 -19.33
C LYS A 412 -12.52 7.74 -18.13
N GLU A 413 -12.17 6.55 -17.62
CA GLU A 413 -12.77 6.02 -16.41
C GLU A 413 -12.46 6.92 -15.20
N PRO A 414 -13.42 7.23 -14.33
CA PRO A 414 -13.19 8.08 -13.16
C PRO A 414 -12.31 7.36 -12.14
N ASP A 415 -11.33 8.09 -11.65
CA ASP A 415 -10.46 7.66 -10.57
C ASP A 415 -10.80 8.49 -9.32
N ILE A 416 -11.55 7.90 -8.40
CA ILE A 416 -12.02 8.59 -7.19
C ILE A 416 -11.16 8.18 -6.01
N ASP A 417 -10.08 8.91 -5.83
CA ASP A 417 -9.15 8.71 -4.73
C ASP A 417 -9.54 9.55 -3.50
N LEU A 418 -9.57 8.89 -2.36
CA LEU A 418 -10.02 9.50 -1.10
C LEU A 418 -8.99 9.30 0.00
N ASN A 419 -8.68 10.38 0.72
CA ASN A 419 -7.82 10.40 1.89
C ASN A 419 -8.67 10.32 3.17
N PHE A 420 -8.72 9.16 3.76
CA PHE A 420 -9.33 8.93 5.07
C PHE A 420 -8.31 9.18 6.18
N SER A 421 -8.77 9.47 7.38
CA SER A 421 -7.90 9.43 8.54
C SER A 421 -7.23 8.05 8.67
N GLY A 422 -5.92 8.03 8.93
CA GLY A 422 -5.19 6.78 9.17
C GLY A 422 -5.79 5.94 10.30
N GLU A 423 -6.39 6.58 11.28
CA GLU A 423 -7.10 5.92 12.39
C GLU A 423 -8.46 5.33 12.00
N TYR A 424 -9.07 5.88 10.95
CA TYR A 424 -10.38 5.44 10.46
C TYR A 424 -10.28 4.47 9.28
N GLN A 425 -9.14 4.36 8.64
CA GLN A 425 -8.95 3.59 7.41
C GLN A 425 -9.43 2.13 7.53
N SER A 426 -9.11 1.45 8.62
CA SER A 426 -9.56 0.07 8.84
C SER A 426 -11.08 -0.06 8.95
N LYS A 427 -11.73 0.92 9.56
CA LYS A 427 -13.20 0.97 9.64
C LYS A 427 -13.83 1.24 8.27
N ALA A 428 -13.23 2.12 7.48
CA ALA A 428 -13.67 2.39 6.11
C ALA A 428 -13.51 1.13 5.22
N HIS A 429 -12.41 0.40 5.35
CA HIS A 429 -12.22 -0.89 4.67
C HIS A 429 -13.32 -1.89 5.05
N LYS A 430 -13.62 -2.01 6.33
CA LYS A 430 -14.67 -2.91 6.81
C LYS A 430 -16.06 -2.48 6.36
N TYR A 431 -16.31 -1.19 6.23
CA TYR A 431 -17.59 -0.67 5.74
C TYR A 431 -17.86 -1.06 4.28
N THR A 432 -16.85 -1.35 3.48
CA THR A 432 -17.05 -1.88 2.13
C THR A 432 -17.80 -3.22 2.14
N GLU A 433 -17.61 -4.04 3.16
CA GLU A 433 -18.38 -5.28 3.33
C GLU A 433 -19.87 -5.02 3.64
N VAL A 434 -20.18 -3.90 4.29
CA VAL A 434 -21.56 -3.47 4.52
C VAL A 434 -22.23 -3.04 3.21
N ILE A 435 -21.46 -2.40 2.33
CA ILE A 435 -21.96 -1.94 1.02
C ILE A 435 -22.21 -3.11 0.07
N PHE A 436 -21.27 -4.05 -0.01
CA PHE A 436 -21.26 -5.10 -1.03
C PHE A 436 -21.61 -6.50 -0.53
N GLY A 437 -21.61 -6.72 0.76
CA GLY A 437 -21.82 -8.00 1.41
C GLY A 437 -20.53 -8.64 1.93
N GLU A 438 -20.67 -9.50 2.91
CA GLU A 438 -19.56 -10.25 3.51
C GLU A 438 -18.92 -11.18 2.45
N GLY A 439 -17.58 -11.19 2.39
CA GLY A 439 -16.84 -12.00 1.43
C GLY A 439 -16.80 -11.45 0.00
N GLN A 440 -17.30 -10.23 -0.24
CA GLN A 440 -17.28 -9.58 -1.57
C GLN A 440 -16.17 -8.53 -1.72
N THR A 441 -15.40 -8.26 -0.67
CA THR A 441 -14.29 -7.30 -0.70
C THR A 441 -13.02 -7.90 -0.14
N PHE A 442 -11.89 -7.61 -0.82
CA PHE A 442 -10.57 -8.11 -0.45
C PHE A 442 -9.55 -7.00 -0.55
N LYS A 443 -8.53 -7.01 0.29
CA LYS A 443 -7.40 -6.11 0.07
C LYS A 443 -6.66 -6.48 -1.21
N ALA A 444 -6.24 -5.49 -1.96
CA ALA A 444 -5.39 -5.71 -3.13
C ALA A 444 -4.01 -6.20 -2.70
N GLY A 445 -3.56 -7.29 -3.26
CA GLY A 445 -2.21 -7.82 -3.06
C GLY A 445 -1.17 -7.05 -3.85
N THR A 446 0.05 -7.05 -3.37
CA THR A 446 1.22 -6.54 -4.08
C THR A 446 2.33 -7.57 -4.08
N ILE A 447 3.17 -7.54 -5.11
CA ILE A 447 4.37 -8.36 -5.19
C ILE A 447 5.59 -7.45 -5.08
N GLY A 448 6.34 -7.62 -4.00
CA GLY A 448 7.61 -6.94 -3.81
C GLY A 448 8.73 -7.61 -4.63
N THR A 449 9.42 -6.84 -5.43
CA THR A 449 10.56 -7.29 -6.24
C THR A 449 11.88 -6.76 -5.67
N LEU A 450 12.98 -7.34 -6.11
CA LEU A 450 14.32 -6.89 -5.72
C LEU A 450 14.61 -5.52 -6.38
N ALA A 451 14.77 -4.50 -5.55
CA ALA A 451 15.06 -3.14 -6.00
C ALA A 451 16.57 -2.92 -6.24
N ASP A 452 16.91 -1.93 -7.08
CA ASP A 452 18.29 -1.62 -7.49
C ASP A 452 19.28 -1.54 -6.33
N LYS A 453 18.96 -0.78 -5.27
CA LYS A 453 19.86 -0.63 -4.11
C LYS A 453 20.11 -1.93 -3.37
N THR A 454 19.09 -2.77 -3.23
CA THR A 454 19.19 -4.07 -2.57
C THR A 454 19.97 -5.04 -3.45
N ALA A 455 19.70 -5.05 -4.75
CA ALA A 455 20.43 -5.85 -5.72
C ALA A 455 21.91 -5.45 -5.76
N PHE A 456 22.22 -4.15 -5.74
CA PHE A 456 23.59 -3.66 -5.66
C PHE A 456 24.32 -4.20 -4.41
N GLY A 457 23.65 -4.15 -3.26
CA GLY A 457 24.18 -4.71 -2.03
C GLY A 457 24.46 -6.22 -2.13
N TYR A 458 23.55 -6.98 -2.72
CA TYR A 458 23.72 -8.43 -2.92
C TYR A 458 24.89 -8.74 -3.83
N VAL A 459 24.99 -8.06 -4.98
CA VAL A 459 26.09 -8.27 -5.94
C VAL A 459 27.44 -7.91 -5.30
N LYS A 460 27.52 -6.75 -4.66
CA LYS A 460 28.73 -6.28 -4.00
C LYS A 460 29.21 -7.26 -2.91
N ASN A 461 28.33 -7.60 -1.99
CA ASN A 461 28.64 -8.50 -0.89
C ASN A 461 29.04 -9.90 -1.38
N TYR A 462 28.36 -10.41 -2.42
CA TYR A 462 28.66 -11.71 -2.99
C TYR A 462 30.14 -11.81 -3.44
N TYR A 463 30.65 -10.79 -4.14
CA TYR A 463 32.02 -10.76 -4.62
C TYR A 463 33.03 -10.44 -3.49
N GLU A 464 32.69 -9.51 -2.58
CA GLU A 464 33.58 -9.16 -1.46
C GLU A 464 33.80 -10.36 -0.52
N GLU A 465 32.78 -11.14 -0.19
CA GLU A 465 32.87 -12.34 0.62
C GLU A 465 33.78 -13.42 -0.01
N ARG A 466 33.92 -13.41 -1.33
CA ARG A 466 34.78 -14.33 -2.12
C ARG A 466 36.12 -13.72 -2.46
N GLY A 467 36.46 -12.56 -1.86
CA GLY A 467 37.75 -11.89 -2.10
C GLY A 467 37.92 -11.30 -3.51
N VAL A 468 36.83 -11.12 -4.25
CA VAL A 468 36.85 -10.56 -5.61
C VAL A 468 36.40 -9.12 -5.60
N HIS A 469 37.28 -8.21 -5.98
CA HIS A 469 36.93 -6.80 -6.10
C HIS A 469 36.40 -6.47 -7.50
N LYS A 470 35.17 -5.97 -7.59
CA LYS A 470 34.51 -5.52 -8.81
C LYS A 470 34.39 -4.00 -8.82
N ARG A 471 34.56 -3.36 -9.98
CA ARG A 471 34.26 -1.93 -10.15
C ARG A 471 32.76 -1.70 -10.11
N ASN A 472 32.33 -0.52 -9.65
CA ASN A 472 30.90 -0.19 -9.55
C ASN A 472 30.15 -0.36 -10.88
N CYS A 473 30.73 0.06 -12.00
CA CYS A 473 30.10 -0.10 -13.32
C CYS A 473 29.90 -1.58 -13.71
N GLU A 474 30.76 -2.47 -13.24
CA GLU A 474 30.59 -3.91 -13.44
C GLU A 474 29.53 -4.49 -12.51
N ILE A 475 29.48 -4.01 -11.27
CA ILE A 475 28.40 -4.34 -10.32
C ILE A 475 27.06 -3.88 -10.89
N ASP A 476 26.96 -2.63 -11.37
CA ASP A 476 25.75 -2.08 -11.98
C ASP A 476 25.24 -2.92 -13.15
N ARG A 477 26.14 -3.41 -13.99
CA ARG A 477 25.78 -4.30 -15.10
C ARG A 477 25.15 -5.62 -14.63
N ILE A 478 25.71 -6.22 -13.58
CA ILE A 478 25.19 -7.47 -13.00
C ILE A 478 23.87 -7.22 -12.28
N VAL A 479 23.71 -6.08 -11.62
CA VAL A 479 22.48 -5.67 -10.93
C VAL A 479 21.27 -5.71 -11.87
N LEU A 480 21.44 -5.33 -13.13
CA LEU A 480 20.36 -5.36 -14.12
C LEU A 480 19.72 -6.75 -14.29
N GLY A 481 20.48 -7.83 -14.12
CA GLY A 481 19.96 -9.19 -14.18
C GLY A 481 19.32 -9.68 -12.88
N CYS A 482 19.52 -8.96 -11.77
CA CYS A 482 18.96 -9.30 -10.46
C CYS A 482 17.71 -8.48 -10.11
N VAL A 483 17.57 -7.28 -10.69
CA VAL A 483 16.45 -6.37 -10.42
C VAL A 483 15.13 -6.95 -10.96
N GLY A 484 14.04 -6.73 -10.24
CA GLY A 484 12.71 -7.15 -10.66
C GLY A 484 12.35 -8.60 -10.31
N VAL A 485 13.28 -9.38 -9.80
CA VAL A 485 12.98 -10.74 -9.31
C VAL A 485 12.08 -10.67 -8.08
N ARG A 486 11.08 -11.54 -8.02
CA ARG A 486 10.15 -11.61 -6.88
C ARG A 486 10.88 -11.89 -5.58
N ARG A 487 10.50 -11.18 -4.53
CA ARG A 487 11.08 -11.34 -3.20
C ARG A 487 10.04 -11.68 -2.14
N THR A 488 8.94 -10.93 -2.11
CA THR A 488 7.91 -11.07 -1.09
C THR A 488 6.56 -10.64 -1.63
N THR A 489 5.51 -10.93 -0.89
CA THR A 489 4.18 -10.44 -1.11
C THR A 489 3.80 -9.45 -0.02
N GLY A 490 2.89 -8.54 -0.33
CA GLY A 490 2.41 -7.53 0.59
C GLY A 490 0.96 -7.16 0.31
N GLN A 491 0.51 -6.11 0.97
CA GLN A 491 -0.80 -5.52 0.74
C GLN A 491 -0.66 -4.12 0.17
N HIS A 492 -1.56 -3.75 -0.73
CA HIS A 492 -1.67 -2.37 -1.18
C HIS A 492 -2.11 -1.48 -0.02
N PRO A 493 -1.50 -0.31 0.19
CA PRO A 493 -1.77 0.52 1.37
C PRO A 493 -3.22 1.00 1.49
N GLY A 494 -3.94 1.15 0.39
CA GLY A 494 -5.31 1.64 0.38
C GLY A 494 -6.27 0.88 -0.53
N GLY A 495 -5.78 -0.07 -1.33
CA GLY A 495 -6.58 -0.74 -2.35
C GLY A 495 -7.48 -1.83 -1.80
N ILE A 496 -8.76 -1.73 -2.12
CA ILE A 496 -9.78 -2.76 -1.87
C ILE A 496 -10.35 -3.20 -3.22
N VAL A 497 -10.25 -4.49 -3.51
CA VAL A 497 -10.85 -5.11 -4.68
C VAL A 497 -12.29 -5.51 -4.36
N VAL A 498 -13.22 -5.14 -5.24
CA VAL A 498 -14.66 -5.39 -5.06
C VAL A 498 -15.12 -6.42 -6.08
N LEU A 499 -15.79 -7.46 -5.59
CA LEU A 499 -16.45 -8.46 -6.41
C LEU A 499 -17.88 -8.06 -6.73
N PRO A 500 -18.39 -8.36 -7.93
CA PRO A 500 -19.81 -8.32 -8.20
C PRO A 500 -20.58 -9.30 -7.31
N MET A 501 -21.82 -8.97 -6.97
CA MET A 501 -22.66 -9.85 -6.18
C MET A 501 -22.86 -11.20 -6.88
N GLY A 502 -22.66 -12.30 -6.14
CA GLY A 502 -22.78 -13.67 -6.63
C GLY A 502 -21.51 -14.27 -7.21
N GLU A 503 -20.48 -13.48 -7.46
CA GLU A 503 -19.17 -13.98 -7.89
C GLU A 503 -18.31 -14.41 -6.69
N GLN A 504 -17.45 -15.40 -6.93
CA GLN A 504 -16.46 -15.84 -5.94
C GLN A 504 -15.06 -15.36 -6.32
N ILE A 505 -14.27 -14.95 -5.36
CA ILE A 505 -12.90 -14.48 -5.60
C ILE A 505 -12.04 -15.49 -6.36
N TYR A 506 -12.27 -16.78 -6.14
CA TYR A 506 -11.51 -17.88 -6.75
C TYR A 506 -11.70 -18.00 -8.27
N THR A 507 -12.66 -17.33 -8.86
CA THR A 507 -12.79 -17.24 -10.32
C THR A 507 -11.84 -16.21 -10.92
N PHE A 508 -11.25 -15.35 -10.11
CA PHE A 508 -10.34 -14.26 -10.50
C PHE A 508 -8.91 -14.50 -10.03
N THR A 509 -8.73 -14.86 -8.77
CA THR A 509 -7.41 -14.97 -8.11
C THR A 509 -7.49 -15.88 -6.90
N PRO A 510 -6.42 -16.56 -6.54
CA PRO A 510 -6.27 -17.08 -5.18
C PRO A 510 -6.21 -15.92 -4.17
N VAL A 511 -6.32 -16.26 -2.88
CA VAL A 511 -6.18 -15.31 -1.77
C VAL A 511 -5.16 -15.80 -0.76
N GLN A 512 -4.56 -14.88 -0.01
CA GLN A 512 -3.50 -15.18 0.96
C GLN A 512 -3.46 -14.15 2.08
N HIS A 513 -2.68 -14.43 3.12
CA HIS A 513 -2.28 -13.41 4.09
C HIS A 513 -1.06 -12.64 3.57
N PRO A 514 -0.99 -11.31 3.75
CA PRO A 514 0.15 -10.51 3.32
C PRO A 514 1.45 -11.00 3.99
N ALA A 515 2.53 -11.10 3.22
CA ALA A 515 3.82 -11.68 3.66
C ALA A 515 3.72 -13.08 4.27
N ASN A 516 2.65 -13.82 4.00
CA ASN A 516 2.33 -15.12 4.61
C ASN A 516 2.28 -15.09 6.14
N ASP A 517 1.95 -13.96 6.73
CA ASP A 517 1.82 -13.79 8.17
C ASP A 517 0.46 -14.32 8.65
N MET A 518 0.47 -15.50 9.26
CA MET A 518 -0.73 -16.17 9.77
C MET A 518 -1.30 -15.52 11.04
N THR A 519 -0.62 -14.52 11.60
CA THR A 519 -1.07 -13.82 12.83
C THR A 519 -2.01 -12.66 12.54
N VAL A 520 -2.06 -12.20 11.28
CA VAL A 520 -2.92 -11.10 10.86
C VAL A 520 -4.22 -11.61 10.25
N ASP A 521 -5.33 -11.00 10.62
CA ASP A 521 -6.67 -11.30 10.08
C ASP A 521 -6.96 -10.43 8.84
N ILE A 522 -6.01 -10.43 7.90
CA ILE A 522 -6.12 -9.69 6.64
C ILE A 522 -5.95 -10.67 5.49
N THR A 523 -6.91 -10.67 4.57
CA THR A 523 -6.85 -11.44 3.34
C THR A 523 -6.65 -10.53 2.14
N THR A 524 -5.63 -10.84 1.34
CA THR A 524 -5.32 -10.12 0.11
C THR A 524 -5.52 -11.02 -1.11
N THR A 525 -5.66 -10.40 -2.29
CA THR A 525 -5.52 -11.13 -3.55
C THR A 525 -4.10 -11.68 -3.66
N HIS A 526 -3.97 -12.90 -4.18
CA HIS A 526 -2.66 -13.51 -4.45
C HIS A 526 -1.98 -12.85 -5.66
N PHE A 527 -2.75 -12.59 -6.72
CA PHE A 527 -2.26 -11.81 -7.85
C PHE A 527 -2.05 -10.36 -7.46
N ASP A 528 -0.99 -9.76 -7.98
CA ASP A 528 -0.82 -8.32 -7.93
C ASP A 528 -2.00 -7.65 -8.64
N TYR A 529 -2.50 -6.56 -8.08
CA TYR A 529 -3.68 -5.88 -8.63
C TYR A 529 -3.52 -5.50 -10.11
N HIS A 530 -2.32 -5.10 -10.54
CA HIS A 530 -2.07 -4.74 -11.95
C HIS A 530 -2.34 -5.90 -12.94
N SER A 531 -2.35 -7.14 -12.47
CA SER A 531 -2.69 -8.30 -13.28
C SER A 531 -4.20 -8.52 -13.46
N ILE A 532 -5.02 -7.93 -12.59
CA ILE A 532 -6.48 -8.10 -12.54
C ILE A 532 -7.26 -6.78 -12.58
N ASP A 533 -6.59 -5.67 -12.86
CA ASP A 533 -7.17 -4.33 -12.90
C ASP A 533 -8.23 -4.13 -13.99
N HIS A 534 -8.16 -4.90 -15.06
CA HIS A 534 -9.17 -4.89 -16.11
C HIS A 534 -10.44 -5.69 -15.75
N ASN A 535 -10.38 -6.59 -14.75
CA ASN A 535 -11.52 -7.41 -14.34
C ASN A 535 -12.36 -6.74 -13.26
N LEU A 536 -11.71 -6.31 -12.19
CA LEU A 536 -12.34 -5.94 -10.93
C LEU A 536 -12.07 -4.48 -10.59
N LEU A 537 -13.09 -3.83 -10.04
CA LEU A 537 -12.93 -2.49 -9.50
C LEU A 537 -12.06 -2.50 -8.26
N LYS A 538 -11.08 -1.60 -8.21
CA LYS A 538 -10.33 -1.27 -7.01
C LYS A 538 -10.80 0.07 -6.45
N LEU A 539 -11.06 0.10 -5.16
CA LEU A 539 -11.31 1.33 -4.41
C LEU A 539 -10.04 1.72 -3.68
N ASP A 540 -9.58 2.94 -3.84
CA ASP A 540 -8.43 3.47 -3.12
C ASP A 540 -8.87 4.24 -1.87
N ILE A 541 -8.88 3.54 -0.73
CA ILE A 541 -9.19 4.06 0.60
C ILE A 541 -7.86 4.31 1.31
N LEU A 542 -7.29 5.47 1.08
CA LEU A 542 -5.94 5.81 1.55
C LEU A 542 -5.99 6.40 2.96
N GLY A 543 -5.06 5.98 3.82
CA GLY A 543 -4.84 6.60 5.12
C GLY A 543 -3.96 7.85 4.97
N HIS A 544 -4.35 8.94 5.65
CA HIS A 544 -3.62 10.20 5.62
C HIS A 544 -3.62 10.87 7.00
N ASP A 545 -2.57 11.61 7.29
CA ASP A 545 -2.41 12.28 8.61
C ASP A 545 -3.26 13.53 8.75
N ASP A 546 -3.52 14.27 7.67
CA ASP A 546 -4.23 15.54 7.75
C ASP A 546 -5.67 15.41 8.29
N PRO A 547 -6.50 14.45 7.85
CA PRO A 547 -7.80 14.23 8.49
C PRO A 547 -7.69 13.84 9.96
N THR A 548 -6.68 13.10 10.34
CA THR A 548 -6.41 12.71 11.74
C THR A 548 -6.05 13.94 12.57
N MET A 549 -5.18 14.82 12.07
CA MET A 549 -4.84 16.08 12.72
C MET A 549 -6.06 16.98 12.88
N ILE A 550 -6.87 17.11 11.85
CA ILE A 550 -8.09 17.94 11.89
C ILE A 550 -9.07 17.39 12.93
N ARG A 551 -9.24 16.09 13.03
CA ARG A 551 -10.07 15.48 14.06
C ARG A 551 -9.55 15.78 15.47
N MET A 552 -8.26 15.61 15.69
CA MET A 552 -7.65 15.93 16.98
C MET A 552 -7.78 17.41 17.32
N LEU A 553 -7.57 18.31 16.35
CA LEU A 553 -7.77 19.75 16.52
C LEU A 553 -9.23 20.10 16.87
N GLN A 554 -10.18 19.46 16.22
CA GLN A 554 -11.60 19.62 16.54
C GLN A 554 -11.91 19.17 17.98
N ASP A 555 -11.37 18.04 18.41
CA ASP A 555 -11.55 17.51 19.76
C ASP A 555 -10.93 18.42 20.82
N LEU A 556 -9.78 19.02 20.55
CA LEU A 556 -9.08 19.92 21.48
C LEU A 556 -9.66 21.33 21.53
N THR A 557 -10.18 21.84 20.42
CA THR A 557 -10.61 23.25 20.29
C THR A 557 -12.13 23.44 20.29
N GLY A 558 -12.90 22.40 19.94
CA GLY A 558 -14.33 22.50 19.72
C GLY A 558 -14.74 23.23 18.44
N VAL A 559 -13.77 23.62 17.60
CA VAL A 559 -14.02 24.34 16.34
C VAL A 559 -14.41 23.34 15.27
N ASP A 560 -15.53 23.61 14.57
CA ASP A 560 -15.90 22.86 13.37
C ASP A 560 -14.96 23.24 12.21
N PRO A 561 -14.15 22.30 11.69
CA PRO A 561 -13.18 22.61 10.65
C PRO A 561 -13.82 23.08 9.34
N THR A 562 -15.07 22.70 9.06
CA THR A 562 -15.80 23.14 7.86
C THR A 562 -16.22 24.61 7.92
N GLN A 563 -16.24 25.21 9.10
CA GLN A 563 -16.59 26.61 9.31
C GLN A 563 -15.36 27.53 9.36
N ILE A 564 -14.15 27.00 9.25
CA ILE A 564 -12.92 27.80 9.22
C ILE A 564 -12.90 28.64 7.93
N PRO A 565 -12.77 29.98 8.03
CA PRO A 565 -12.70 30.84 6.85
C PRO A 565 -11.38 30.61 6.08
N LEU A 566 -11.45 30.55 4.76
CA LEU A 566 -10.29 30.36 3.87
C LEU A 566 -9.65 31.67 3.39
N ASP A 567 -9.96 32.79 4.02
CA ASP A 567 -9.52 34.13 3.65
C ASP A 567 -8.96 34.94 4.83
N ASP A 568 -8.68 34.29 5.95
CA ASP A 568 -8.14 34.97 7.13
C ASP A 568 -6.74 35.57 6.85
N LYS A 569 -6.56 36.84 7.11
CA LYS A 569 -5.32 37.56 6.80
C LYS A 569 -4.16 37.14 7.70
N ALA A 570 -4.41 36.80 8.96
CA ALA A 570 -3.38 36.35 9.87
C ALA A 570 -2.87 34.97 9.45
N VAL A 571 -3.75 34.08 9.00
CA VAL A 571 -3.38 32.77 8.45
C VAL A 571 -2.58 32.95 7.16
N MET A 572 -3.00 33.83 6.27
CA MET A 572 -2.27 34.11 5.02
C MET A 572 -0.84 34.65 5.29
N SER A 573 -0.67 35.45 6.34
CA SER A 573 0.63 36.00 6.70
C SER A 573 1.65 34.94 7.13
N LEU A 574 1.25 33.72 7.50
CA LEU A 574 2.17 32.60 7.75
C LEU A 574 3.02 32.25 6.53
N PHE A 575 2.51 32.52 5.35
CA PHE A 575 3.19 32.28 4.07
C PHE A 575 3.95 33.51 3.55
N GLN A 576 4.02 34.57 4.33
CA GLN A 576 4.71 35.83 3.99
C GLN A 576 5.81 36.17 4.99
N ASP A 577 5.55 36.00 6.27
CA ASP A 577 6.47 36.30 7.37
C ASP A 577 6.13 35.50 8.65
N THR A 578 6.71 35.86 9.76
CA THR A 578 6.48 35.24 11.08
C THR A 578 5.60 36.07 12.01
N SER A 579 5.06 37.21 11.55
CA SER A 579 4.34 38.19 12.38
C SER A 579 3.12 37.61 13.10
N ALA A 580 2.37 36.73 12.43
CA ALA A 580 1.18 36.07 13.02
C ALA A 580 1.51 35.19 14.23
N LEU A 581 2.74 34.71 14.33
CA LEU A 581 3.22 33.90 15.44
C LEU A 581 3.80 34.74 16.59
N GLY A 582 3.98 36.04 16.39
CA GLY A 582 4.56 36.94 17.37
C GLY A 582 6.05 36.74 17.61
N ILE A 583 6.75 36.19 16.65
CA ILE A 583 8.18 35.90 16.69
C ILE A 583 8.90 36.50 15.47
N THR A 584 10.22 36.55 15.52
CA THR A 584 11.06 37.01 14.40
C THR A 584 11.84 35.84 13.80
N PRO A 585 12.35 35.95 12.56
CA PRO A 585 13.23 34.92 11.97
C PRO A 585 14.49 34.64 12.79
N ASP A 586 14.97 35.58 13.60
CA ASP A 586 16.12 35.40 14.49
C ASP A 586 15.85 34.40 15.63
N ASP A 587 14.60 34.17 15.96
CA ASP A 587 14.17 33.17 16.94
C ASP A 587 14.21 31.73 16.39
N LEU A 588 14.35 31.58 15.09
CA LEU A 588 14.29 30.32 14.38
C LEU A 588 15.59 30.03 13.62
N VAL A 589 15.86 28.79 13.32
CA VAL A 589 16.99 28.37 12.48
C VAL A 589 16.54 28.26 11.02
N ASN A 590 17.16 29.05 10.14
CA ASN A 590 16.94 29.01 8.70
C ASN A 590 15.45 29.06 8.27
N CYS A 591 14.61 29.78 8.97
CA CYS A 591 13.21 29.89 8.70
C CYS A 591 12.72 31.35 8.72
N GLN A 592 12.19 31.82 7.61
CA GLN A 592 11.68 33.19 7.43
C GLN A 592 10.16 33.27 7.45
N LEU A 593 9.48 32.13 7.48
CA LEU A 593 8.03 32.03 7.39
C LEU A 593 7.44 31.39 8.64
N GLY A 594 6.17 31.69 8.91
CA GLY A 594 5.36 30.99 9.90
C GLY A 594 4.78 29.65 9.42
N ALA A 595 5.15 29.19 8.24
CA ALA A 595 4.61 27.98 7.61
C ALA A 595 5.27 26.69 8.06
N LEU A 596 6.29 26.75 8.91
CA LEU A 596 7.00 25.55 9.39
C LEU A 596 6.03 24.53 10.00
N GLY A 597 6.11 23.28 9.55
CA GLY A 597 5.26 22.20 10.03
C GLY A 597 3.84 22.15 9.49
N ILE A 598 3.42 23.13 8.69
CA ILE A 598 2.14 23.09 7.99
C ILE A 598 2.22 22.09 6.83
N PRO A 599 1.22 21.20 6.64
CA PRO A 599 1.21 20.31 5.49
C PRO A 599 1.36 21.07 4.18
N GLU A 600 1.97 20.50 3.19
CA GLU A 600 2.23 21.04 1.84
C GLU A 600 3.31 22.13 1.77
N PHE A 601 3.41 22.99 2.76
CA PHE A 601 4.22 24.21 2.72
C PHE A 601 5.36 24.24 3.75
N GLY A 602 5.41 23.29 4.66
CA GLY A 602 6.29 23.32 5.83
C GLY A 602 7.68 22.75 5.65
N THR A 603 8.04 22.24 4.47
CA THR A 603 9.40 21.79 4.16
C THR A 603 10.27 22.96 3.68
N ASP A 604 11.59 22.86 3.85
CA ASP A 604 12.50 23.92 3.39
C ASP A 604 12.37 24.22 1.90
N PHE A 605 12.21 23.17 1.09
CA PHE A 605 11.98 23.31 -0.35
C PHE A 605 10.67 24.06 -0.66
N ALA A 606 9.58 23.67 -0.01
CA ALA A 606 8.28 24.30 -0.22
C ALA A 606 8.26 25.74 0.32
N MET A 607 8.88 26.01 1.47
CA MET A 607 8.99 27.36 2.03
C MET A 607 9.83 28.27 1.13
N GLN A 608 10.92 27.79 0.55
CA GLN A 608 11.71 28.56 -0.41
C GLN A 608 10.89 28.91 -1.66
N MET A 609 10.10 27.98 -2.15
CA MET A 609 9.17 28.22 -3.27
C MET A 609 8.13 29.28 -2.93
N VAL A 610 7.58 29.24 -1.73
CA VAL A 610 6.64 30.26 -1.22
C VAL A 610 7.31 31.64 -1.15
N ILE A 611 8.55 31.73 -0.66
CA ILE A 611 9.32 32.97 -0.63
C ILE A 611 9.54 33.52 -2.04
N ASP A 612 9.92 32.69 -2.99
CA ASP A 612 10.19 33.08 -4.37
C ASP A 612 8.90 33.52 -5.09
N ALA A 613 7.80 32.80 -4.87
CA ALA A 613 6.52 33.04 -5.53
C ALA A 613 5.71 34.21 -4.93
N LYS A 614 5.96 34.60 -3.68
CA LYS A 614 5.29 35.70 -2.98
C LYS A 614 3.77 35.66 -3.04
N PRO A 615 3.10 34.64 -2.45
CA PRO A 615 1.66 34.49 -2.51
C PRO A 615 0.94 35.62 -1.76
N LYS A 616 -0.21 36.04 -2.28
CA LYS A 616 -1.05 37.10 -1.68
C LYS A 616 -2.45 36.63 -1.34
N ALA A 617 -2.88 35.50 -1.94
CA ALA A 617 -4.21 34.98 -1.83
C ALA A 617 -4.23 33.45 -1.80
N PHE A 618 -5.36 32.85 -1.44
CA PHE A 618 -5.54 31.42 -1.37
C PHE A 618 -5.28 30.74 -2.73
N SER A 619 -5.70 31.33 -3.83
CA SER A 619 -5.46 30.82 -5.16
C SER A 619 -3.96 30.72 -5.51
N ASP A 620 -3.15 31.61 -5.00
CA ASP A 620 -1.70 31.54 -5.16
C ASP A 620 -1.10 30.34 -4.43
N LEU A 621 -1.63 30.01 -3.26
CA LEU A 621 -1.23 28.80 -2.52
C LEU A 621 -1.60 27.51 -3.26
N VAL A 622 -2.75 27.48 -3.89
CA VAL A 622 -3.17 26.33 -4.75
C VAL A 622 -2.18 26.15 -5.92
N ARG A 623 -1.76 27.25 -6.55
CA ARG A 623 -0.77 27.21 -7.63
C ARG A 623 0.59 26.73 -7.15
N ILE A 624 1.07 27.24 -6.02
CA ILE A 624 2.33 26.81 -5.39
C ILE A 624 2.29 25.32 -5.03
N SER A 625 1.18 24.83 -4.50
CA SER A 625 0.98 23.41 -4.24
C SER A 625 1.09 22.58 -5.51
N GLY A 626 0.49 23.04 -6.61
CA GLY A 626 0.62 22.40 -7.92
C GLY A 626 2.06 22.34 -8.41
N LEU A 627 2.82 23.41 -8.24
CA LEU A 627 4.25 23.48 -8.60
C LEU A 627 5.12 22.51 -7.78
N SER A 628 4.82 22.36 -6.51
CA SER A 628 5.63 21.54 -5.59
C SER A 628 5.47 20.04 -5.78
N HIS A 629 4.31 19.59 -6.25
CA HIS A 629 3.99 18.17 -6.42
C HIS A 629 4.48 17.58 -7.73
N GLY A 630 4.74 18.41 -8.75
CA GLY A 630 5.18 17.96 -10.07
C GLY A 630 6.67 17.66 -10.15
N THR A 631 7.07 16.93 -11.18
CA THR A 631 8.46 16.71 -11.54
C THR A 631 8.86 17.62 -12.69
N ASN A 632 9.93 18.40 -12.51
CA ASN A 632 10.41 19.41 -13.48
C ASN A 632 9.36 20.48 -13.85
N VAL A 633 8.48 20.78 -12.92
CA VAL A 633 7.52 21.88 -13.06
C VAL A 633 8.07 23.19 -12.48
N TRP A 634 8.71 23.13 -11.32
CA TRP A 634 9.27 24.30 -10.63
C TRP A 634 10.74 24.53 -10.98
N LEU A 635 11.64 23.64 -10.53
CA LEU A 635 13.08 23.81 -10.73
C LEU A 635 13.44 23.74 -12.22
N GLY A 636 14.22 24.75 -12.65
CA GLY A 636 14.65 24.84 -14.05
C GLY A 636 13.52 25.14 -15.05
N ASN A 637 12.33 25.47 -14.58
CA ASN A 637 11.13 25.71 -15.39
C ASN A 637 10.38 26.97 -14.87
N ALA A 638 9.29 26.79 -14.13
CA ALA A 638 8.49 27.95 -13.65
C ALA A 638 9.31 28.89 -12.75
N GLN A 639 10.23 28.40 -11.96
CA GLN A 639 11.13 29.20 -11.15
C GLN A 639 11.92 30.18 -12.00
N ASP A 640 12.59 29.73 -13.05
CA ASP A 640 13.39 30.58 -13.93
C ASP A 640 12.54 31.62 -14.66
N LEU A 641 11.34 31.22 -15.10
CA LEU A 641 10.38 32.10 -15.77
C LEU A 641 9.87 33.22 -14.84
N ILE A 642 9.59 32.90 -13.60
CA ILE A 642 9.11 33.86 -12.60
C ILE A 642 10.25 34.78 -12.14
N MET A 643 11.43 34.24 -11.87
CA MET A 643 12.59 35.01 -11.43
C MET A 643 13.09 35.96 -12.53
N SER A 644 13.02 35.59 -13.79
CA SER A 644 13.38 36.44 -14.93
C SER A 644 12.30 37.44 -15.34
N GLY A 645 11.11 37.37 -14.77
CA GLY A 645 9.99 38.25 -15.09
C GLY A 645 9.24 37.90 -16.41
N VAL A 646 9.58 36.79 -17.05
CA VAL A 646 8.88 36.28 -18.26
C VAL A 646 7.45 35.84 -17.93
N ALA A 647 7.27 35.22 -16.78
CA ALA A 647 5.98 34.78 -16.27
C ALA A 647 5.77 35.21 -14.81
N THR A 648 4.52 35.16 -14.37
CA THR A 648 4.13 35.36 -12.98
C THR A 648 3.54 34.05 -12.44
N ILE A 649 3.29 33.98 -11.14
CA ILE A 649 2.58 32.84 -10.53
C ILE A 649 1.22 32.60 -11.21
N SER A 650 0.58 33.62 -11.74
CA SER A 650 -0.70 33.54 -12.42
C SER A 650 -0.61 33.06 -13.88
N THR A 651 0.52 33.21 -14.54
CA THR A 651 0.71 32.88 -15.95
C THR A 651 1.60 31.67 -16.21
N ALA A 652 2.42 31.28 -15.23
CA ALA A 652 3.24 30.07 -15.31
C ALA A 652 2.36 28.80 -15.29
N ILE A 653 2.88 27.73 -15.85
CA ILE A 653 2.24 26.41 -15.80
C ILE A 653 2.43 25.85 -14.38
N CYS A 654 1.35 25.77 -13.61
CA CYS A 654 1.37 25.28 -12.24
C CYS A 654 0.69 23.92 -12.10
N THR A 655 -0.43 23.73 -12.78
CA THR A 655 -1.23 22.49 -12.80
C THR A 655 -1.52 22.08 -14.23
N ARG A 656 -1.90 20.82 -14.43
CA ARG A 656 -2.24 20.34 -15.78
C ARG A 656 -3.44 21.06 -16.39
N ASP A 657 -4.39 21.50 -15.57
CA ASP A 657 -5.57 22.26 -15.98
C ASP A 657 -5.18 23.58 -16.67
N ASP A 658 -4.10 24.21 -16.20
CA ASP A 658 -3.60 25.45 -16.81
C ASP A 658 -3.25 25.27 -18.28
N ILE A 659 -2.64 24.16 -18.65
CA ILE A 659 -2.26 23.87 -20.04
C ILE A 659 -3.50 23.79 -20.92
N MET A 660 -4.48 22.99 -20.54
CA MET A 660 -5.69 22.79 -21.33
C MET A 660 -6.46 24.10 -21.51
N LEU A 661 -6.69 24.81 -20.41
CA LEU A 661 -7.46 26.07 -20.43
C LEU A 661 -6.75 27.16 -21.23
N TYR A 662 -5.44 27.30 -21.05
CA TYR A 662 -4.67 28.29 -21.81
C TYR A 662 -4.68 28.02 -23.32
N LEU A 663 -4.49 26.76 -23.73
CA LEU A 663 -4.53 26.39 -25.16
C LEU A 663 -5.93 26.60 -25.75
N ILE A 664 -6.98 26.28 -25.03
CA ILE A 664 -8.37 26.57 -25.48
C ILE A 664 -8.59 28.08 -25.60
N GLN A 665 -8.12 28.87 -24.64
CA GLN A 665 -8.20 30.34 -24.71
C GLN A 665 -7.45 30.92 -25.91
N MET A 666 -6.34 30.33 -26.30
CA MET A 666 -5.56 30.71 -27.46
C MET A 666 -6.17 30.23 -28.80
N GLY A 667 -7.26 29.49 -28.76
CA GLY A 667 -8.00 29.02 -29.93
C GLY A 667 -7.65 27.63 -30.44
N VAL A 668 -6.82 26.90 -29.73
CA VAL A 668 -6.53 25.48 -30.05
C VAL A 668 -7.78 24.63 -29.76
N GLU A 669 -8.08 23.67 -30.61
CA GLU A 669 -9.23 22.78 -30.45
C GLU A 669 -9.25 22.12 -29.06
N SER A 670 -10.41 22.05 -28.45
CA SER A 670 -10.58 21.58 -27.08
C SER A 670 -10.08 20.13 -26.84
N GLU A 671 -10.43 19.20 -27.72
CA GLU A 671 -9.99 17.81 -27.62
C GLU A 671 -8.47 17.67 -27.83
N LYS A 672 -7.90 18.45 -28.76
CA LYS A 672 -6.45 18.53 -28.97
C LYS A 672 -5.74 19.10 -27.75
N SER A 673 -6.27 20.19 -27.17
CA SER A 673 -5.76 20.79 -25.92
C SER A 673 -5.74 19.80 -24.76
N PHE A 674 -6.77 18.99 -24.63
CA PHE A 674 -6.82 17.90 -23.65
C PHE A 674 -5.74 16.84 -23.92
N LYS A 675 -5.55 16.41 -25.16
CA LYS A 675 -4.51 15.44 -25.52
C LYS A 675 -3.10 15.96 -25.26
N ILE A 676 -2.85 17.22 -25.57
CA ILE A 676 -1.57 17.90 -25.28
C ILE A 676 -1.32 17.90 -23.77
N MET A 677 -2.30 18.32 -22.99
CA MET A 677 -2.23 18.30 -21.51
C MET A 677 -1.89 16.91 -20.99
N GLU A 678 -2.59 15.87 -21.45
CA GLU A 678 -2.36 14.48 -21.01
C GLU A 678 -0.96 13.97 -21.38
N ALA A 679 -0.46 14.30 -22.54
CA ALA A 679 0.89 13.93 -22.98
C ALA A 679 1.97 14.64 -22.15
N VAL A 680 1.79 15.92 -21.87
CA VAL A 680 2.72 16.72 -21.05
C VAL A 680 2.74 16.20 -19.62
N ARG A 681 1.58 16.04 -18.99
CA ARG A 681 1.52 15.60 -17.58
C ARG A 681 2.10 14.22 -17.31
N LYS A 682 2.09 13.34 -18.31
CA LYS A 682 2.67 11.98 -18.24
C LYS A 682 4.16 11.95 -18.59
N GLY A 683 4.73 13.10 -18.93
CA GLY A 683 6.13 13.22 -19.35
C GLY A 683 6.44 12.59 -20.70
N MET A 684 5.44 12.29 -21.52
CA MET A 684 5.64 11.70 -22.84
C MET A 684 6.40 12.64 -23.77
N VAL A 685 6.14 13.93 -23.64
CA VAL A 685 6.83 14.98 -24.41
C VAL A 685 8.27 15.12 -23.96
N ALA A 686 8.51 15.25 -22.64
CA ALA A 686 9.86 15.39 -22.09
C ALA A 686 10.76 14.17 -22.38
N LYS A 687 10.18 12.98 -22.45
CA LYS A 687 10.89 11.71 -22.73
C LYS A 687 11.00 11.39 -24.23
N GLY A 688 10.54 12.30 -25.11
CA GLY A 688 10.57 12.09 -26.56
C GLY A 688 9.69 10.93 -27.07
N ARG A 689 8.64 10.57 -26.32
CA ARG A 689 7.75 9.45 -26.64
C ARG A 689 6.41 9.88 -27.26
N CYS A 690 6.24 11.17 -27.56
CA CYS A 690 5.03 11.71 -28.17
C CYS A 690 5.24 11.93 -29.67
N ALA A 691 4.73 11.02 -30.49
CA ALA A 691 4.86 11.09 -31.95
C ALA A 691 4.18 12.32 -32.57
N MET A 692 3.12 12.84 -31.96
CA MET A 692 2.34 13.97 -32.46
C MET A 692 2.90 15.33 -32.01
N TRP A 693 3.97 15.37 -31.21
CA TRP A 693 4.42 16.60 -30.58
C TRP A 693 4.80 17.71 -31.58
N GLU A 694 5.51 17.39 -32.63
CA GLU A 694 5.94 18.40 -33.61
C GLU A 694 4.74 19.02 -34.32
N GLU A 695 3.73 18.24 -34.69
CA GLU A 695 2.47 18.74 -35.26
C GLU A 695 1.74 19.65 -34.28
N TRP A 696 1.63 19.24 -33.03
CA TRP A 696 0.98 20.02 -31.98
C TRP A 696 1.73 21.32 -31.68
N LYS A 697 3.06 21.31 -31.74
CA LYS A 697 3.91 22.47 -31.57
C LYS A 697 3.67 23.50 -32.65
N GLU A 698 3.60 23.06 -33.93
CA GLU A 698 3.28 23.92 -35.06
C GLU A 698 1.89 24.55 -34.90
N ASP A 699 0.90 23.78 -34.49
CA ASP A 699 -0.45 24.27 -34.27
C ASP A 699 -0.53 25.28 -33.10
N MET A 700 0.17 25.03 -32.02
CA MET A 700 0.27 25.97 -30.89
C MET A 700 0.92 27.29 -31.33
N LEU A 701 2.00 27.26 -32.12
CA LEU A 701 2.65 28.45 -32.67
C LEU A 701 1.73 29.19 -33.61
N ALA A 702 0.94 28.50 -34.45
CA ALA A 702 -0.06 29.11 -35.33
C ALA A 702 -1.17 29.84 -34.58
N HIS A 703 -1.45 29.45 -33.32
CA HIS A 703 -2.39 30.11 -32.42
C HIS A 703 -1.75 31.13 -31.47
N ASN A 704 -0.52 31.57 -31.76
CA ASN A 704 0.23 32.56 -30.99
C ASN A 704 0.58 32.12 -29.54
N VAL A 705 0.68 30.83 -29.28
CA VAL A 705 1.20 30.34 -28.01
C VAL A 705 2.68 30.74 -27.88
N PRO A 706 3.11 31.44 -26.82
CA PRO A 706 4.50 31.87 -26.68
C PRO A 706 5.49 30.69 -26.69
N GLN A 707 6.64 30.90 -27.27
CA GLN A 707 7.71 29.91 -27.32
C GLN A 707 8.12 29.41 -25.93
N TRP A 708 8.22 30.31 -24.93
CA TRP A 708 8.56 29.93 -23.56
C TRP A 708 7.53 28.99 -22.91
N TYR A 709 6.25 29.12 -23.33
CA TYR A 709 5.18 28.24 -22.83
C TYR A 709 5.35 26.81 -23.36
N ILE A 710 5.65 26.69 -24.64
CA ILE A 710 5.91 25.41 -25.31
C ILE A 710 7.17 24.75 -24.71
N GLU A 711 8.23 25.52 -24.49
CA GLU A 711 9.45 25.04 -23.87
C GLU A 711 9.22 24.58 -22.41
N SER A 712 8.37 25.29 -21.67
CA SER A 712 7.95 24.86 -20.35
C SER A 712 7.24 23.51 -20.37
N CYS A 713 6.31 23.31 -21.32
CA CYS A 713 5.65 22.03 -21.52
C CYS A 713 6.63 20.88 -21.81
N GLN A 714 7.69 21.15 -22.58
CA GLN A 714 8.70 20.15 -22.97
C GLN A 714 9.58 19.67 -21.79
N LYS A 715 9.68 20.45 -20.73
CA LYS A 715 10.47 20.11 -19.54
C LYS A 715 9.71 19.25 -18.52
N ILE A 716 8.39 19.28 -18.54
CA ILE A 716 7.54 18.67 -17.51
C ILE A 716 7.52 17.15 -17.69
N GLU A 717 7.87 16.44 -16.62
CA GLU A 717 7.81 14.98 -16.58
C GLU A 717 6.56 14.44 -15.87
N TYR A 718 6.03 15.17 -14.90
CA TYR A 718 4.80 14.82 -14.20
C TYR A 718 4.14 16.05 -13.58
N MET A 719 2.81 16.12 -13.64
CA MET A 719 2.01 17.21 -13.07
C MET A 719 0.74 16.68 -12.41
N PHE A 720 0.31 17.44 -11.40
CA PHE A 720 -0.94 17.22 -10.68
C PHE A 720 -2.08 18.11 -11.19
N PRO A 721 -3.35 17.71 -10.98
CA PRO A 721 -4.51 18.55 -11.29
C PRO A 721 -4.72 19.65 -10.25
N LYS A 722 -5.37 20.75 -10.67
CA LYS A 722 -5.77 21.85 -9.77
C LYS A 722 -6.69 21.38 -8.64
N ALA A 723 -7.59 20.46 -8.91
CA ALA A 723 -8.49 19.87 -7.91
C ALA A 723 -7.72 19.21 -6.76
N HIS A 724 -6.66 18.46 -7.06
CA HIS A 724 -5.77 17.88 -6.06
C HIS A 724 -5.15 18.95 -5.18
N ALA A 725 -4.56 19.96 -5.79
CA ALA A 725 -3.92 21.07 -5.07
C ALA A 725 -4.93 21.81 -4.18
N ALA A 726 -6.11 22.13 -4.71
CA ALA A 726 -7.15 22.81 -3.94
C ALA A 726 -7.58 22.01 -2.71
N ALA A 727 -7.80 20.70 -2.84
CA ALA A 727 -8.21 19.84 -1.73
C ALA A 727 -7.14 19.81 -0.61
N TYR A 728 -5.89 19.67 -0.98
CA TYR A 728 -4.77 19.62 -0.01
C TYR A 728 -4.53 20.97 0.66
N VAL A 729 -4.64 22.06 -0.09
CA VAL A 729 -4.46 23.41 0.49
C VAL A 729 -5.60 23.74 1.45
N MET A 730 -6.83 23.32 1.18
CA MET A 730 -7.95 23.48 2.14
C MET A 730 -7.64 22.81 3.47
N MET A 731 -7.15 21.58 3.45
CA MET A 731 -6.76 20.85 4.66
C MET A 731 -5.60 21.53 5.39
N ALA A 732 -4.57 21.92 4.65
CA ALA A 732 -3.41 22.62 5.19
C ALA A 732 -3.80 23.97 5.82
N TRP A 733 -4.70 24.72 5.20
CA TRP A 733 -5.21 25.97 5.70
C TRP A 733 -5.95 25.83 7.04
N ARG A 734 -6.77 24.82 7.19
CA ARG A 734 -7.47 24.53 8.45
C ARG A 734 -6.49 24.25 9.59
N ILE A 735 -5.41 23.53 9.31
CA ILE A 735 -4.34 23.26 10.26
C ILE A 735 -3.58 24.56 10.56
N ALA A 736 -3.28 25.36 9.55
CA ALA A 736 -2.63 26.66 9.68
C ALA A 736 -3.46 27.65 10.52
N TYR A 737 -4.77 27.65 10.35
CA TYR A 737 -5.69 28.44 11.17
C TYR A 737 -5.54 28.10 12.66
N CYS A 738 -5.48 26.82 13.00
CA CYS A 738 -5.26 26.38 14.38
C CYS A 738 -3.86 26.76 14.89
N LYS A 739 -2.86 26.75 14.03
CA LYS A 739 -1.51 27.21 14.39
C LYS A 739 -1.49 28.68 14.86
N VAL A 740 -2.30 29.52 14.23
CA VAL A 740 -2.42 30.94 14.58
C VAL A 740 -3.29 31.13 15.82
N PHE A 741 -4.51 30.58 15.82
CA PHE A 741 -5.54 30.91 16.82
C PHE A 741 -5.62 29.91 17.98
N TYR A 742 -5.12 28.69 17.80
CA TYR A 742 -5.11 27.61 18.80
C TYR A 742 -3.74 26.93 18.87
N PRO A 743 -2.69 27.67 19.22
CA PRO A 743 -1.32 27.18 19.09
C PRO A 743 -1.01 25.92 19.90
N LEU A 744 -1.47 25.84 21.14
CA LEU A 744 -1.26 24.62 21.94
C LEU A 744 -1.92 23.39 21.34
N ALA A 745 -3.12 23.52 20.80
CA ALA A 745 -3.81 22.46 20.10
C ALA A 745 -3.06 22.03 18.82
N TYR A 746 -2.55 23.00 18.07
CA TYR A 746 -1.74 22.72 16.88
C TYR A 746 -0.48 21.94 17.23
N TYR A 747 0.30 22.38 18.23
CA TYR A 747 1.52 21.68 18.62
C TYR A 747 1.23 20.31 19.22
N ALA A 748 0.17 20.18 20.02
CA ALA A 748 -0.26 18.87 20.52
C ALA A 748 -0.58 17.89 19.39
N ALA A 749 -1.32 18.34 18.38
CA ALA A 749 -1.66 17.52 17.22
C ALA A 749 -0.43 17.18 16.36
N TYR A 750 0.44 18.15 16.12
CA TYR A 750 1.67 17.91 15.36
C TYR A 750 2.56 16.86 16.04
N PHE A 751 2.84 17.01 17.33
CA PHE A 751 3.71 16.09 18.06
C PHE A 751 3.08 14.72 18.26
N SER A 752 1.76 14.62 18.32
CA SER A 752 1.06 13.35 18.46
C SER A 752 0.98 12.54 17.15
N ILE A 753 0.87 13.23 16.01
CA ILE A 753 0.48 12.60 14.73
C ILE A 753 1.59 12.70 13.69
N ARG A 754 2.20 13.87 13.49
CA ARG A 754 3.15 14.11 12.41
C ARG A 754 4.61 13.97 12.81
N ALA A 755 4.95 14.15 14.07
CA ALA A 755 6.32 14.03 14.55
C ALA A 755 6.79 12.58 14.49
N THR A 756 7.91 12.33 13.82
CA THR A 756 8.50 10.99 13.66
C THR A 756 9.79 10.78 14.44
N GLY A 757 10.37 11.88 14.95
CA GLY A 757 11.64 11.88 15.69
C GLY A 757 11.58 12.63 17.00
N PHE A 758 10.40 12.80 17.60
CA PHE A 758 10.27 13.53 18.86
C PHE A 758 10.98 12.79 20.01
N SER A 759 11.82 13.50 20.74
CA SER A 759 12.54 12.98 21.90
C SER A 759 12.27 13.85 23.12
N TYR A 760 11.71 13.24 24.17
CA TYR A 760 11.48 13.95 25.44
C TYR A 760 12.79 14.49 26.03
N GLU A 761 13.85 13.70 26.01
CA GLU A 761 15.17 14.09 26.55
C GLU A 761 15.74 15.34 25.86
N LEU A 762 15.65 15.40 24.54
CA LEU A 762 16.24 16.48 23.75
C LEU A 762 15.37 17.75 23.71
N MET A 763 14.05 17.60 23.83
CA MET A 763 13.11 18.66 23.47
C MET A 763 12.31 19.24 24.62
N CYS A 764 12.06 18.46 25.69
CA CYS A 764 11.13 18.86 26.74
C CYS A 764 11.77 19.43 28.00
N GLN A 765 13.07 19.67 27.99
CA GLN A 765 13.80 20.15 29.16
C GLN A 765 14.22 21.62 29.08
N GLY A 766 13.47 22.40 28.36
CA GLY A 766 13.65 23.86 28.27
C GLY A 766 14.37 24.31 27.00
N LYS A 767 14.21 25.57 26.69
CA LYS A 767 14.72 26.24 25.48
C LYS A 767 16.24 26.15 25.35
N ASP A 768 16.97 26.38 26.45
CA ASP A 768 18.43 26.41 26.40
C ASP A 768 19.03 25.04 26.07
N LYS A 769 18.47 23.98 26.64
CA LYS A 769 18.89 22.59 26.36
C LYS A 769 18.58 22.19 24.94
N LEU A 770 17.42 22.57 24.43
CA LEU A 770 17.05 22.34 23.04
C LEU A 770 18.03 23.02 22.09
N ASN A 771 18.33 24.29 22.32
CA ASN A 771 19.27 25.04 21.49
C ASN A 771 20.68 24.45 21.51
N TYR A 772 21.13 23.94 22.67
CA TYR A 772 22.40 23.22 22.78
C TYR A 772 22.45 22.02 21.84
N PHE A 773 21.43 21.14 21.87
CA PHE A 773 21.34 19.96 20.99
C PHE A 773 21.19 20.34 19.52
N MET A 774 20.43 21.37 19.20
CA MET A 774 20.26 21.84 17.82
C MET A 774 21.60 22.32 17.24
N ARG A 775 22.43 23.05 18.02
CA ARG A 775 23.77 23.45 17.57
C ARG A 775 24.69 22.25 17.31
N ASP A 776 24.61 21.23 18.13
CA ASP A 776 25.38 20.00 17.92
C ASP A 776 24.93 19.29 16.62
N TYR A 777 23.64 19.18 16.38
CA TYR A 777 23.10 18.57 15.16
C TYR A 777 23.45 19.37 13.89
N GLU A 778 23.43 20.70 13.97
CA GLU A 778 23.89 21.58 12.87
C GLU A 778 25.35 21.37 12.51
N LYS A 779 26.23 21.24 13.50
CA LYS A 779 27.65 20.94 13.26
C LYS A 779 27.89 19.62 12.57
N ARG A 780 27.01 18.67 12.77
CA ARG A 780 27.08 17.29 12.22
C ARG A 780 26.12 17.06 11.04
N LYS A 781 25.57 18.10 10.45
CA LYS A 781 24.48 18.04 9.47
C LYS A 781 24.69 16.99 8.36
N ASP A 782 25.89 16.92 7.80
CA ASP A 782 26.22 16.01 6.69
C ASP A 782 26.41 14.54 7.12
N SER A 783 26.50 14.28 8.42
CA SER A 783 26.72 12.95 8.99
C SER A 783 25.52 12.41 9.78
N LEU A 784 24.43 13.16 9.83
CA LEU A 784 23.22 12.75 10.55
C LEU A 784 22.57 11.50 9.93
N SER A 785 22.26 10.52 10.76
CA SER A 785 21.43 9.39 10.38
C SER A 785 20.00 9.87 10.02
N LYS A 786 19.25 9.03 9.32
CA LYS A 786 17.85 9.35 8.97
C LYS A 786 17.00 9.67 10.21
N LYS A 787 17.18 8.91 11.30
CA LYS A 787 16.50 9.18 12.58
C LYS A 787 16.86 10.53 13.16
N GLU A 788 18.15 10.90 13.16
CA GLU A 788 18.61 12.20 13.63
C GLU A 788 18.10 13.36 12.77
N GLN A 789 18.00 13.17 11.46
CA GLN A 789 17.38 14.15 10.55
C GLN A 789 15.91 14.39 10.91
N ASP A 790 15.14 13.33 11.16
CA ASP A 790 13.76 13.43 11.59
C ASP A 790 13.64 14.10 12.96
N THR A 791 14.53 13.79 13.89
CA THR A 791 14.61 14.45 15.21
C THR A 791 14.91 15.94 15.08
N TYR A 792 15.85 16.32 14.22
CA TYR A 792 16.18 17.74 13.99
C TYR A 792 14.99 18.53 13.40
N LYS A 793 14.25 17.91 12.52
CA LYS A 793 13.02 18.47 11.95
C LYS A 793 11.98 18.79 13.02
N ASP A 794 11.79 17.88 13.97
CA ASP A 794 10.88 18.07 15.10
C ASP A 794 11.42 19.08 16.12
N MET A 795 12.74 19.15 16.31
CA MET A 795 13.39 20.18 17.16
C MET A 795 13.07 21.59 16.67
N ARG A 796 13.02 21.82 15.37
CA ARG A 796 12.67 23.13 14.78
C ARG A 796 11.26 23.55 15.16
N ILE A 797 10.31 22.63 15.16
CA ILE A 797 8.92 22.89 15.60
C ILE A 797 8.87 23.23 17.09
N VAL A 798 9.63 22.50 17.91
CA VAL A 798 9.72 22.77 19.36
C VAL A 798 10.38 24.12 19.62
N GLN A 799 11.42 24.49 18.87
CA GLN A 799 12.04 25.80 18.95
C GLN A 799 11.04 26.95 18.70
N GLU A 800 10.22 26.79 17.66
CA GLU A 800 9.14 27.74 17.35
C GLU A 800 8.13 27.83 18.51
N MET A 801 7.74 26.71 19.07
CA MET A 801 6.82 26.67 20.22
C MET A 801 7.38 27.39 21.44
N TYR A 802 8.65 27.16 21.78
CA TYR A 802 9.32 27.88 22.89
C TYR A 802 9.46 29.38 22.61
N ALA A 803 9.79 29.77 21.39
CA ALA A 803 9.87 31.16 20.99
C ALA A 803 8.53 31.90 21.15
N ARG A 804 7.40 31.19 20.94
CA ARG A 804 6.05 31.69 21.17
C ARG A 804 5.64 31.75 22.65
N GLY A 805 6.49 31.26 23.56
CA GLY A 805 6.24 31.29 24.99
C GLY A 805 5.52 30.08 25.57
N TYR A 806 5.41 29.02 24.82
CA TYR A 806 4.75 27.75 25.27
C TYR A 806 5.80 26.78 25.79
N GLU A 807 5.41 25.94 26.75
CA GLU A 807 6.30 25.01 27.46
C GLU A 807 5.66 23.63 27.57
N PHE A 808 6.51 22.65 27.93
CA PHE A 808 6.06 21.29 28.27
C PHE A 808 6.01 21.10 29.78
N TRP A 809 5.08 20.23 30.23
CA TRP A 809 5.16 19.63 31.56
C TRP A 809 6.23 18.55 31.59
N THR A 810 6.80 18.29 32.77
CA THR A 810 7.48 17.01 33.03
C THR A 810 6.44 15.90 32.91
N ILE A 811 6.77 14.79 32.24
CA ILE A 811 5.85 13.67 32.11
C ILE A 811 5.39 13.18 33.48
N ASP A 812 4.09 13.17 33.69
CA ASP A 812 3.43 12.57 34.84
C ASP A 812 2.93 11.18 34.44
N LEU A 813 3.46 10.13 35.06
CA LEU A 813 3.15 8.72 34.73
C LEU A 813 1.68 8.36 34.89
N TYR A 814 0.93 9.16 35.67
CA TYR A 814 -0.49 8.91 35.95
C TYR A 814 -1.44 9.74 35.08
N LYS A 815 -0.95 10.81 34.45
CA LYS A 815 -1.72 11.72 33.63
C LYS A 815 -1.40 11.60 32.14
N ALA A 816 -0.17 11.24 31.78
CA ALA A 816 0.27 11.13 30.41
C ALA A 816 -0.46 10.00 29.67
N GLN A 817 -0.77 10.25 28.40
CA GLN A 817 -1.29 9.22 27.50
C GLN A 817 -0.14 8.49 26.80
N ALA A 818 -0.44 7.35 26.19
CA ALA A 818 0.59 6.53 25.53
C ALA A 818 1.21 7.24 24.32
N SER A 819 0.40 7.80 23.42
CA SER A 819 0.87 8.37 22.15
C SER A 819 0.35 9.77 21.86
N ARG A 820 -0.56 10.31 22.65
CA ARG A 820 -1.15 11.62 22.46
C ARG A 820 -0.65 12.65 23.46
N PHE A 821 -0.35 13.85 22.97
CA PHE A 821 -0.08 15.00 23.83
C PHE A 821 -1.39 15.57 24.38
N GLN A 822 -1.33 16.15 25.56
CA GLN A 822 -2.46 16.78 26.23
C GLN A 822 -2.17 18.24 26.54
N ILE A 823 -3.21 19.05 26.56
CA ILE A 823 -3.14 20.45 27.04
C ILE A 823 -3.63 20.46 28.48
N ILE A 824 -2.74 20.76 29.42
CA ILE A 824 -3.05 20.83 30.86
C ILE A 824 -2.55 22.18 31.38
N ASP A 825 -3.44 23.00 31.94
CA ASP A 825 -3.10 24.29 32.55
C ASP A 825 -2.16 25.18 31.70
N GLY A 826 -2.43 25.27 30.40
CA GLY A 826 -1.69 26.12 29.47
C GLY A 826 -0.33 25.60 29.01
N LYS A 827 -0.01 24.35 29.31
CA LYS A 827 1.20 23.67 28.86
C LYS A 827 0.88 22.32 28.23
N LEU A 828 1.83 21.76 27.49
CA LEU A 828 1.70 20.44 26.88
C LEU A 828 2.25 19.34 27.77
N MET A 829 1.45 18.32 28.04
CA MET A 829 1.90 17.06 28.64
C MET A 829 2.36 16.14 27.49
N PRO A 830 3.66 15.81 27.41
CA PRO A 830 4.17 14.90 26.40
C PRO A 830 3.58 13.49 26.54
N ALA A 831 3.50 12.77 25.43
CA ALA A 831 3.11 11.37 25.44
C ALA A 831 4.25 10.49 26.00
N LEU A 832 3.89 9.36 26.60
CA LEU A 832 4.90 8.41 27.12
C LEU A 832 5.80 7.84 26.04
N SER A 833 5.28 7.65 24.82
CA SER A 833 6.05 7.15 23.66
C SER A 833 7.17 8.10 23.21
N THR A 834 7.20 9.33 23.69
CA THR A 834 8.27 10.30 23.43
C THR A 834 9.56 10.04 24.22
N ILE A 835 9.49 9.16 25.23
CA ILE A 835 10.67 8.70 25.97
C ILE A 835 11.46 7.76 25.07
N ASP A 836 12.74 8.06 24.84
CA ASP A 836 13.58 7.25 23.96
C ASP A 836 13.65 5.78 24.43
N GLY A 837 13.36 4.87 23.50
CA GLY A 837 13.32 3.44 23.75
C GLY A 837 11.98 2.91 24.29
N LEU A 838 11.04 3.76 24.66
CA LEU A 838 9.68 3.36 25.07
C LEU A 838 8.75 3.36 23.83
N GLY A 839 8.57 2.21 23.22
CA GLY A 839 7.67 2.04 22.10
C GLY A 839 6.19 2.18 22.48
N GLU A 840 5.33 2.36 21.50
CA GLU A 840 3.89 2.61 21.69
C GLU A 840 3.21 1.53 22.56
N LYS A 841 3.45 0.25 22.27
CA LYS A 841 2.90 -0.87 23.07
C LYS A 841 3.37 -0.87 24.53
N ALA A 842 4.63 -0.51 24.75
CA ALA A 842 5.18 -0.39 26.10
C ALA A 842 4.58 0.83 26.81
N ALA A 843 4.37 1.94 26.11
CA ALA A 843 3.69 3.11 26.64
C ALA A 843 2.22 2.80 27.04
N GLU A 844 1.51 2.06 26.21
CA GLU A 844 0.15 1.58 26.52
C GLU A 844 0.14 0.69 27.78
N ALA A 845 1.13 -0.18 27.95
CA ALA A 845 1.28 -1.01 29.13
C ALA A 845 1.50 -0.17 30.41
N VAL A 846 2.25 0.93 30.31
CA VAL A 846 2.43 1.89 31.43
C VAL A 846 1.11 2.55 31.78
N VAL A 847 0.36 3.03 30.80
CA VAL A 847 -0.96 3.65 31.03
C VAL A 847 -1.92 2.67 31.70
N GLU A 848 -1.96 1.43 31.22
CA GLU A 848 -2.84 0.42 31.80
C GLU A 848 -2.44 0.06 33.25
N ALA A 849 -1.16 -0.14 33.48
CA ALA A 849 -0.66 -0.42 34.83
C ALA A 849 -0.92 0.73 35.82
N ALA A 850 -0.85 1.98 35.36
CA ALA A 850 -1.12 3.14 36.21
C ALA A 850 -2.58 3.21 36.70
N LYS A 851 -3.53 2.61 36.00
CA LYS A 851 -4.94 2.54 36.40
C LYS A 851 -5.16 1.68 37.66
N ASP A 852 -4.29 0.72 37.89
CA ASP A 852 -4.34 -0.18 39.05
C ASP A 852 -3.79 0.45 40.35
N GLY A 853 -3.47 1.73 40.33
CA GLY A 853 -2.97 2.48 41.44
C GLY A 853 -1.51 2.90 41.31
N PRO A 854 -1.00 3.74 42.25
CA PRO A 854 0.34 4.27 42.17
C PRO A 854 1.41 3.16 42.25
N PHE A 855 2.52 3.40 41.57
CA PHE A 855 3.70 2.53 41.66
C PHE A 855 4.39 2.69 43.03
N LEU A 856 4.81 1.60 43.62
CA LEU A 856 5.45 1.61 44.93
C LEU A 856 6.97 1.77 44.87
N SER A 857 7.57 1.33 43.78
CA SER A 857 8.99 1.42 43.51
C SER A 857 9.27 1.28 42.02
N LYS A 858 10.53 1.49 41.61
CA LYS A 858 10.97 1.24 40.22
C LYS A 858 10.89 -0.26 39.87
N ASP A 859 11.14 -1.14 40.81
CA ASP A 859 10.96 -2.59 40.63
C ASP A 859 9.49 -2.96 40.45
N ASP A 860 8.57 -2.37 41.24
CA ASP A 860 7.13 -2.53 41.06
C ASP A 860 6.69 -2.04 39.66
N PHE A 861 7.16 -0.86 39.24
CA PHE A 861 6.93 -0.33 37.90
C PHE A 861 7.37 -1.33 36.83
N ARG A 862 8.60 -1.85 36.93
CA ARG A 862 9.15 -2.83 35.99
C ARG A 862 8.32 -4.11 35.91
N GLN A 863 7.90 -4.64 37.09
CA GLN A 863 7.10 -5.87 37.14
C GLN A 863 5.72 -5.71 36.49
N ARG A 864 5.08 -4.57 36.74
CA ARG A 864 3.73 -4.28 36.23
C ARG A 864 3.70 -3.87 34.75
N THR A 865 4.71 -3.16 34.28
CA THR A 865 4.73 -2.62 32.92
C THR A 865 5.56 -3.44 31.93
N LYS A 866 6.49 -4.27 32.42
CA LYS A 866 7.47 -5.02 31.61
C LYS A 866 8.43 -4.13 30.79
N VAL A 867 8.56 -2.86 31.14
CA VAL A 867 9.52 -1.93 30.53
C VAL A 867 10.95 -2.40 30.82
N SER A 868 11.84 -2.26 29.84
CA SER A 868 13.24 -2.66 29.97
C SER A 868 14.00 -1.83 31.01
N LYS A 869 15.00 -2.42 31.65
CA LYS A 869 15.82 -1.73 32.66
C LYS A 869 16.48 -0.47 32.10
N THR A 870 16.99 -0.53 30.86
CA THR A 870 17.64 0.61 30.23
C THR A 870 16.71 1.84 30.11
N VAL A 871 15.43 1.60 29.76
CA VAL A 871 14.44 2.68 29.69
C VAL A 871 14.08 3.19 31.08
N ILE A 872 13.98 2.30 32.08
CA ILE A 872 13.71 2.69 33.48
C ILE A 872 14.85 3.55 34.02
N ASP A 873 16.11 3.18 33.75
CA ASP A 873 17.27 3.97 34.15
C ASP A 873 17.23 5.37 33.50
N LEU A 874 16.90 5.44 32.19
CA LEU A 874 16.70 6.72 31.50
C LEU A 874 15.57 7.56 32.13
N MET A 875 14.44 6.92 32.41
CA MET A 875 13.31 7.60 33.06
C MET A 875 13.68 8.12 34.45
N GLY A 876 14.51 7.39 35.18
CA GLY A 876 15.08 7.82 36.46
C GLY A 876 15.99 9.04 36.33
N ASP A 877 16.89 9.02 35.34
CA ASP A 877 17.80 10.14 35.04
C ASP A 877 17.02 11.39 34.61
N LEU A 878 15.89 11.22 33.96
CA LEU A 878 14.98 12.31 33.55
C LEU A 878 14.07 12.80 34.71
N GLY A 879 14.14 12.19 35.87
CA GLY A 879 13.34 12.56 37.03
C GLY A 879 11.87 12.19 36.98
N LEU A 880 11.48 11.23 36.11
CA LEU A 880 10.08 10.87 35.88
C LEU A 880 9.46 10.03 37.01
N PHE A 881 10.28 9.41 37.87
CA PHE A 881 9.82 8.64 39.00
C PHE A 881 9.66 9.43 40.30
N GLY A 882 10.11 10.70 40.30
CA GLY A 882 10.12 11.51 41.51
C GLY A 882 10.93 10.83 42.63
N ASP A 883 10.32 10.66 43.81
CA ASP A 883 10.94 10.07 44.99
C ASP A 883 10.71 8.56 45.15
N LEU A 884 10.32 7.88 44.03
CA LEU A 884 10.10 6.42 44.08
C LEU A 884 11.41 5.67 44.44
N PRO A 885 11.38 4.76 45.45
CA PRO A 885 12.55 3.96 45.79
C PRO A 885 12.87 2.94 44.69
N GLU A 886 14.09 2.43 44.70
CA GLU A 886 14.50 1.38 43.74
C GLU A 886 13.72 0.08 43.97
N SER A 887 13.50 -0.33 45.19
CA SER A 887 12.82 -1.59 45.55
C SER A 887 11.80 -1.40 46.66
N ASN A 888 10.80 -2.28 46.71
CA ASN A 888 9.82 -2.38 47.78
C ASN A 888 10.42 -3.03 49.04
N GLN A 889 11.63 -3.59 48.98
CA GLN A 889 12.32 -4.17 50.15
C GLN A 889 13.04 -3.06 50.90
N LEU A 890 12.63 -2.84 52.13
CA LEU A 890 13.38 -2.00 53.08
C LEU A 890 14.75 -2.65 53.29
N SER A 891 15.81 -1.97 52.95
CA SER A 891 17.16 -2.37 53.29
C SER A 891 17.37 -2.23 54.82
N LEU A 892 18.00 -3.19 55.43
CA LEU A 892 18.40 -3.14 56.86
C LEU A 892 19.36 -1.96 57.17
N PHE A 893 19.81 -1.22 56.14
CA PHE A 893 20.69 -0.08 56.22
C PHE A 893 19.97 1.29 56.09
N ASP A 894 18.66 1.28 55.93
CA ASP A 894 17.81 2.49 55.84
C ASP A 894 17.24 2.91 57.22
N PHE A 895 17.73 2.34 58.29
CA PHE A 895 17.41 2.71 59.69
C PHE A 895 18.58 3.32 60.40
#